data_05afab783a5e19bb46c912bf35b74a91
#
_entry.id   05afab783a5e19bb46c912bf35b74a91
#
_cell.length_a   1.000
_cell.length_b   1.000
_cell.length_c   1.000
_cell.angle_alpha   90.00
_cell.angle_beta   90.00
_cell.angle_gamma   90.00
#
_symmetry.space_group_name_H-M   'P 1'
#
loop_
_entity.id
_entity.type
_entity.pdbx_description
1 polymer ?
#
loop_
_entity_poly.entity_id
_entity_poly.type
_entity_poly.pdbx_seq_one_letter_code
_entity_poly.pdbx_strand_id
1 'polypeptide(L)'
;GEGKTLVATLPVFLNALTGNGVHVVTVNDYLSKRDSEWMGPLYQFHGLSVDCIDKHQPNSDARRRAYMADITFGTNNEFGFDYLRDNMAVSPKDLVQRKHNYAIVDEVDSVLIDDARTPLIISGPVPKGEDQLFEQLRPLVERLFEAQKKLATQYLADAKRLIASDDKKDQEEGFLALFRSHKTLPKNKPLIKFLSEQGIKAGMLKTEEIYMEQNNKRMPEATDPLYFVIDEKQNSVDLTDKGIDLITGNAADPTLFVLPDITSQLSALENETDLTEEEKLAKKDELMTNYAIKSERVHTINQLLKAYAMFEKDDEYVVIDGQVKIVDEQTGRIMEGRRYSDGLHQAIEAKEGVKVEAATQTFATITLQNYFRMYHKLSGMTGTAETEAGELWDIYKLDVVVIPTNRPIARKDMNDRVYKTKREKYKAVIEEIEEMVKEGRPVLVGTTSVEISEMLSKMLAMRKIEHNVLNAKLHQREADIVAQAGQKSIVTIATNMAGRGTDIKLSPEVKAAGGLAIIGTERHESRRVDRQLRGRAGRQGDPGSSVFFVSLEDDLMRLFSSDRIASVMDKLGFKEGEMIEHKMISNSIERAQKKVEENNFGIRKRLLEYDDVMNKQRVAVYTKRRHALMGERIGMDIVNMIWDRCAYAVELGDFDNVKMEILQTLAMEVPFTEEEYNKMRKEDLAEKTFEAAMNNFKRKTDRMAQIANPVIKQVYEMQGHMYENIMIPITDGKRLYNISVNLKAAYETEGKEIVKSFEKAILLHTIDDAWKENLRELDELKHSVQNASYEQKDPLL
;
A
#
# COMPACT_ATOMS: atom_id res chain seq x y z
N GLY A 1 22.08 -15.25 -12.20
CA GLY A 1 23.50 -15.54 -12.50
C GLY A 1 23.87 -15.31 -13.96
N GLU A 2 23.02 -14.65 -14.76
CA GLU A 2 23.32 -14.34 -16.19
C GLU A 2 24.05 -12.99 -16.37
N GLY A 3 24.49 -12.35 -15.31
CA GLY A 3 25.26 -11.11 -15.38
C GLY A 3 24.45 -9.87 -15.68
N LYS A 4 23.19 -9.80 -15.24
CA LYS A 4 22.30 -8.64 -15.45
C LYS A 4 22.93 -7.31 -15.08
N THR A 5 23.65 -7.25 -13.97
CA THR A 5 24.33 -6.03 -13.50
C THR A 5 25.33 -5.49 -14.52
N LEU A 6 26.07 -6.39 -15.16
CA LEU A 6 27.01 -6.01 -16.21
C LEU A 6 26.30 -5.68 -17.53
N VAL A 7 25.31 -6.47 -17.91
CA VAL A 7 24.52 -6.25 -19.14
C VAL A 7 23.80 -4.90 -19.10
N ALA A 8 23.29 -4.50 -17.94
CA ALA A 8 22.61 -3.23 -17.74
C ALA A 8 23.52 -2.02 -18.06
N THR A 9 24.85 -2.17 -18.00
CA THR A 9 25.76 -1.06 -18.28
C THR A 9 25.65 -0.54 -19.72
N LEU A 10 25.28 -1.40 -20.67
CA LEU A 10 25.13 -1.01 -22.07
C LEU A 10 23.98 -0.02 -22.30
N PRO A 11 22.73 -0.34 -21.95
CA PRO A 11 21.61 0.60 -22.12
C PRO A 11 21.73 1.82 -21.20
N VAL A 12 22.28 1.66 -20.00
CA VAL A 12 22.53 2.77 -19.08
C VAL A 12 23.54 3.76 -19.67
N PHE A 13 24.65 3.28 -20.17
CA PHE A 13 25.64 4.12 -20.83
C PHE A 13 25.04 4.87 -22.03
N LEU A 14 24.35 4.17 -22.91
CA LEU A 14 23.75 4.76 -24.10
C LEU A 14 22.75 5.88 -23.75
N ASN A 15 21.88 5.64 -22.77
CA ASN A 15 20.89 6.64 -22.36
C ASN A 15 21.50 7.78 -21.54
N ALA A 16 22.60 7.55 -20.83
CA ALA A 16 23.33 8.58 -20.08
C ALA A 16 24.00 9.62 -20.99
N LEU A 17 24.33 9.24 -22.23
CA LEU A 17 24.90 10.17 -23.21
C LEU A 17 23.97 11.32 -23.59
N THR A 18 22.68 11.21 -23.32
CA THR A 18 21.72 12.31 -23.56
C THR A 18 21.90 13.48 -22.61
N GLY A 19 22.59 13.29 -21.47
CA GLY A 19 22.73 14.27 -20.41
C GLY A 19 21.47 14.51 -19.59
N ASN A 20 20.36 13.80 -19.86
CA ASN A 20 19.07 13.98 -19.18
C ASN A 20 18.93 13.15 -17.90
N GLY A 21 19.90 12.30 -17.60
CA GLY A 21 19.92 11.43 -16.43
C GLY A 21 19.31 10.06 -16.64
N VAL A 22 19.90 9.10 -15.98
CA VAL A 22 19.47 7.70 -15.95
C VAL A 22 19.27 7.28 -14.51
N HIS A 23 18.13 6.68 -14.21
CA HIS A 23 17.86 6.09 -12.92
C HIS A 23 17.97 4.56 -13.01
N VAL A 24 18.87 3.98 -12.21
CA VAL A 24 18.98 2.54 -12.03
C VAL A 24 18.28 2.16 -10.74
N VAL A 25 17.16 1.49 -10.88
CA VAL A 25 16.25 1.18 -9.78
C VAL A 25 16.48 -0.23 -9.28
N THR A 26 16.64 -0.37 -7.97
CA THR A 26 16.83 -1.66 -7.29
C THR A 26 15.74 -1.90 -6.25
N VAL A 27 15.62 -3.14 -5.77
CA VAL A 27 14.62 -3.54 -4.77
C VAL A 27 14.99 -3.16 -3.34
N ASN A 28 16.26 -2.87 -3.05
CA ASN A 28 16.72 -2.48 -1.72
C ASN A 28 17.98 -1.62 -1.78
N ASP A 29 18.28 -0.98 -0.67
CA ASP A 29 19.42 -0.06 -0.52
C ASP A 29 20.78 -0.77 -0.58
N TYR A 30 20.87 -2.01 -0.13
CA TYR A 30 22.10 -2.79 -0.24
C TYR A 30 22.52 -2.98 -1.70
N LEU A 31 21.56 -3.38 -2.55
CA LEU A 31 21.84 -3.58 -3.97
C LEU A 31 22.17 -2.27 -4.69
N SER A 32 21.48 -1.18 -4.39
CA SER A 32 21.76 0.12 -5.01
C SER A 32 23.15 0.61 -4.67
N LYS A 33 23.57 0.51 -3.42
CA LYS A 33 24.90 0.88 -2.95
C LYS A 33 25.97 -0.02 -3.57
N ARG A 34 25.79 -1.34 -3.49
CA ARG A 34 26.72 -2.32 -4.07
C ARG A 34 26.93 -2.11 -5.57
N ASP A 35 25.83 -2.04 -6.33
CA ASP A 35 25.89 -1.98 -7.79
C ASP A 35 26.44 -0.65 -8.28
N SER A 36 26.15 0.46 -7.58
CA SER A 36 26.73 1.77 -7.88
C SER A 36 28.25 1.80 -7.67
N GLU A 37 28.75 1.14 -6.61
CA GLU A 37 30.16 1.04 -6.34
C GLU A 37 30.88 0.07 -7.29
N TRP A 38 30.21 -1.01 -7.66
CA TRP A 38 30.80 -2.04 -8.51
C TRP A 38 30.87 -1.63 -9.98
N MET A 39 29.77 -1.07 -10.53
CA MET A 39 29.73 -0.61 -11.92
C MET A 39 30.16 0.84 -12.10
N GLY A 40 30.19 1.62 -11.05
CA GLY A 40 30.58 3.03 -11.08
C GLY A 40 31.91 3.30 -11.76
N PRO A 41 33.00 2.56 -11.46
CA PRO A 41 34.28 2.74 -12.11
C PRO A 41 34.25 2.58 -13.64
N LEU A 42 33.39 1.68 -14.15
CA LEU A 42 33.21 1.52 -15.59
C LEU A 42 32.58 2.75 -16.24
N TYR A 43 31.56 3.31 -15.64
CA TYR A 43 30.92 4.54 -16.15
C TYR A 43 31.86 5.75 -16.03
N GLN A 44 32.55 5.88 -14.90
CA GLN A 44 33.49 6.97 -14.65
C GLN A 44 34.67 6.93 -15.61
N PHE A 45 35.14 5.74 -16.00
CA PHE A 45 36.18 5.58 -17.05
C PHE A 45 35.76 6.22 -18.38
N HIS A 46 34.47 6.20 -18.68
CA HIS A 46 33.87 6.84 -19.87
C HIS A 46 33.49 8.31 -19.65
N GLY A 47 33.85 8.90 -18.52
CA GLY A 47 33.56 10.31 -18.23
C GLY A 47 32.16 10.60 -17.72
N LEU A 48 31.40 9.56 -17.31
CA LEU A 48 30.06 9.73 -16.74
C LEU A 48 30.12 9.79 -15.21
N SER A 49 29.32 10.65 -14.63
CA SER A 49 29.16 10.74 -13.17
C SER A 49 28.15 9.73 -12.65
N VAL A 50 28.44 9.13 -11.51
CA VAL A 50 27.61 8.11 -10.86
C VAL A 50 27.44 8.46 -9.39
N ASP A 51 26.22 8.35 -8.89
CA ASP A 51 25.90 8.46 -7.46
C ASP A 51 24.74 7.54 -7.07
N CYS A 52 24.50 7.42 -5.77
CA CYS A 52 23.45 6.60 -5.19
C CYS A 52 22.68 7.41 -4.15
N ILE A 53 21.38 7.56 -4.35
CA ILE A 53 20.52 8.33 -3.42
C ILE A 53 20.44 7.70 -2.02
N ASP A 54 20.54 6.37 -1.92
CA ASP A 54 20.46 5.67 -0.64
C ASP A 54 21.68 5.91 0.28
N LYS A 55 22.73 6.54 -0.22
CA LYS A 55 23.89 6.98 0.56
C LYS A 55 23.70 8.36 1.21
N HIS A 56 22.66 9.09 0.86
CA HIS A 56 22.43 10.47 1.24
C HIS A 56 21.08 10.62 1.96
N GLN A 57 21.04 11.56 2.89
CA GLN A 57 19.79 11.84 3.60
C GLN A 57 18.75 12.51 2.68
N PRO A 58 17.44 12.20 2.87
CA PRO A 58 16.39 12.91 2.17
C PRO A 58 16.46 14.43 2.36
N ASN A 59 16.05 15.18 1.34
CA ASN A 59 16.04 16.66 1.33
C ASN A 59 17.41 17.32 1.55
N SER A 60 18.51 16.60 1.32
CA SER A 60 19.86 17.14 1.46
C SER A 60 20.45 17.62 0.13
N ASP A 61 21.43 18.52 0.19
CA ASP A 61 22.17 18.96 -1.00
C ASP A 61 22.95 17.81 -1.65
N ALA A 62 23.43 16.86 -0.84
CA ALA A 62 24.09 15.66 -1.32
C ALA A 62 23.14 14.80 -2.17
N ARG A 63 21.90 14.66 -1.75
CA ARG A 63 20.87 13.93 -2.50
C ARG A 63 20.49 14.62 -3.80
N ARG A 64 20.41 15.95 -3.78
CA ARG A 64 20.23 16.76 -5.01
C ARG A 64 21.37 16.53 -5.99
N ARG A 65 22.62 16.58 -5.54
CA ARG A 65 23.78 16.30 -6.39
C ARG A 65 23.76 14.89 -6.95
N ALA A 66 23.27 13.91 -6.18
CA ALA A 66 23.11 12.55 -6.66
C ALA A 66 22.15 12.47 -7.86
N TYR A 67 21.04 13.18 -7.82
CA TYR A 67 20.12 13.25 -8.97
C TYR A 67 20.68 14.05 -10.16
N MET A 68 21.65 14.92 -9.94
CA MET A 68 22.32 15.65 -11.02
C MET A 68 23.42 14.82 -11.69
N ALA A 69 23.80 13.69 -11.13
CA ALA A 69 24.70 12.76 -11.77
C ALA A 69 24.10 12.21 -13.09
N ASP A 70 24.96 11.81 -14.02
CA ASP A 70 24.53 11.18 -15.27
C ASP A 70 23.78 9.88 -15.02
N ILE A 71 24.21 9.13 -14.00
CA ILE A 71 23.62 7.86 -13.59
C ILE A 71 23.38 7.90 -12.09
N THR A 72 22.14 7.68 -11.69
CA THR A 72 21.69 7.66 -10.30
C THR A 72 21.10 6.31 -9.93
N PHE A 73 21.74 5.63 -8.97
CA PHE A 73 21.22 4.39 -8.39
C PHE A 73 20.33 4.71 -7.19
N GLY A 74 19.33 3.91 -6.97
CA GLY A 74 18.46 4.04 -5.80
C GLY A 74 17.41 2.93 -5.69
N THR A 75 16.79 2.89 -4.53
CA THR A 75 15.67 1.99 -4.25
C THR A 75 14.39 2.53 -4.87
N ASN A 76 13.54 1.66 -5.37
CA ASN A 76 12.26 2.00 -6.00
C ASN A 76 11.41 2.95 -5.15
N ASN A 77 11.26 2.64 -3.87
CA ASN A 77 10.45 3.45 -2.96
C ASN A 77 11.05 4.84 -2.74
N GLU A 78 12.38 4.95 -2.62
CA GLU A 78 13.04 6.23 -2.38
C GLU A 78 12.91 7.19 -3.56
N PHE A 79 12.97 6.68 -4.79
CA PHE A 79 12.65 7.50 -5.97
C PHE A 79 11.23 8.07 -5.91
N GLY A 80 10.26 7.24 -5.55
CA GLY A 80 8.88 7.67 -5.43
C GLY A 80 8.64 8.63 -4.25
N PHE A 81 9.26 8.38 -3.11
CA PHE A 81 9.18 9.29 -1.97
C PHE A 81 9.85 10.63 -2.24
N ASP A 82 10.97 10.66 -2.94
CA ASP A 82 11.60 11.93 -3.35
C ASP A 82 10.70 12.73 -4.29
N TYR A 83 10.00 12.07 -5.20
CA TYR A 83 8.99 12.73 -6.02
C TYR A 83 7.88 13.36 -5.18
N LEU A 84 7.33 12.63 -4.20
CA LEU A 84 6.31 13.17 -3.31
C LEU A 84 6.85 14.32 -2.45
N ARG A 85 8.05 14.19 -1.91
CA ARG A 85 8.70 15.25 -1.13
C ARG A 85 8.96 16.51 -1.96
N ASP A 86 9.35 16.38 -3.21
CA ASP A 86 9.54 17.50 -4.14
C ASP A 86 8.22 18.26 -4.35
N ASN A 87 7.10 17.56 -4.41
CA ASN A 87 5.78 18.18 -4.55
C ASN A 87 5.21 18.73 -3.23
N MET A 88 5.96 18.63 -2.14
CA MET A 88 5.67 19.24 -0.84
C MET A 88 6.69 20.32 -0.47
N ALA A 89 7.69 20.57 -1.31
CA ALA A 89 8.75 21.54 -1.07
C ALA A 89 8.20 22.97 -1.00
N VAL A 90 8.78 23.77 -0.11
CA VAL A 90 8.42 25.18 0.09
C VAL A 90 9.39 26.15 -0.59
N SER A 91 10.54 25.66 -1.03
CA SER A 91 11.57 26.41 -1.74
C SER A 91 12.08 25.62 -2.94
N PRO A 92 12.41 26.30 -4.08
CA PRO A 92 13.03 25.64 -5.22
C PRO A 92 14.36 24.94 -4.88
N LYS A 93 15.04 25.41 -3.85
CA LYS A 93 16.31 24.81 -3.36
C LYS A 93 16.11 23.43 -2.72
N ASP A 94 14.89 23.11 -2.27
CA ASP A 94 14.58 21.83 -1.65
C ASP A 94 14.27 20.73 -2.66
N LEU A 95 14.05 21.07 -3.93
CA LEU A 95 13.83 20.12 -5.00
C LEU A 95 15.08 19.31 -5.27
N VAL A 96 14.95 17.98 -5.30
CA VAL A 96 16.07 17.06 -5.54
C VAL A 96 16.02 16.40 -6.91
N GLN A 97 14.85 16.05 -7.40
CA GLN A 97 14.68 15.35 -8.69
C GLN A 97 14.63 16.35 -9.86
N ARG A 98 15.20 15.93 -10.97
CA ARG A 98 15.00 16.54 -12.29
C ARG A 98 13.99 15.72 -13.10
N LYS A 99 13.85 16.01 -14.39
CA LYS A 99 12.90 15.29 -15.26
C LYS A 99 13.16 13.79 -15.27
N HIS A 100 12.08 13.00 -15.30
CA HIS A 100 12.11 11.56 -15.42
C HIS A 100 12.38 11.16 -16.88
N ASN A 101 13.63 10.92 -17.21
CA ASN A 101 14.05 10.60 -18.57
C ASN A 101 14.05 9.07 -18.83
N TYR A 102 15.02 8.38 -18.28
CA TYR A 102 15.16 6.94 -18.46
C TYR A 102 15.33 6.23 -17.13
N ALA A 103 14.57 5.16 -16.94
CA ALA A 103 14.74 4.25 -15.81
C ALA A 103 14.93 2.82 -16.33
N ILE A 104 15.89 2.13 -15.74
CA ILE A 104 16.05 0.69 -15.85
C ILE A 104 15.82 0.07 -14.48
N VAL A 105 14.88 -0.85 -14.39
CA VAL A 105 14.46 -1.46 -13.14
C VAL A 105 15.04 -2.87 -13.06
N ASP A 106 15.95 -3.10 -12.11
CA ASP A 106 16.40 -4.44 -11.80
C ASP A 106 15.37 -5.17 -10.97
N GLU A 107 15.20 -6.46 -11.22
CA GLU A 107 14.15 -7.27 -10.63
C GLU A 107 12.76 -6.63 -10.85
N VAL A 108 12.49 -6.27 -12.10
CA VAL A 108 11.33 -5.46 -12.52
C VAL A 108 9.99 -6.05 -12.09
N ASP A 109 9.87 -7.33 -12.03
CA ASP A 109 8.66 -8.04 -11.56
C ASP A 109 8.41 -7.82 -10.06
N SER A 110 9.44 -7.77 -9.22
CA SER A 110 9.27 -7.36 -7.83
C SER A 110 8.80 -5.93 -7.70
N VAL A 111 9.43 -5.02 -8.40
CA VAL A 111 9.14 -3.58 -8.27
C VAL A 111 7.78 -3.22 -8.86
N LEU A 112 7.51 -3.67 -10.09
CA LEU A 112 6.33 -3.23 -10.83
C LEU A 112 5.08 -4.11 -10.61
N ILE A 113 5.23 -5.25 -9.97
CA ILE A 113 4.11 -6.16 -9.69
C ILE A 113 3.95 -6.38 -8.19
N ASP A 114 4.96 -6.90 -7.49
CA ASP A 114 4.85 -7.19 -6.07
C ASP A 114 4.72 -5.93 -5.21
N ASP A 115 5.67 -5.00 -5.33
CA ASP A 115 5.67 -3.75 -4.57
C ASP A 115 4.55 -2.80 -5.03
N ALA A 116 4.02 -2.99 -6.23
CA ALA A 116 2.96 -2.17 -6.80
C ALA A 116 1.55 -2.45 -6.25
N ARG A 117 1.42 -3.31 -5.26
CA ARG A 117 0.15 -3.60 -4.57
C ARG A 117 -0.31 -2.46 -3.67
N THR A 118 0.62 -1.70 -3.13
CA THR A 118 0.34 -0.61 -2.21
C THR A 118 0.93 0.70 -2.72
N PRO A 119 0.20 1.81 -2.60
CA PRO A 119 0.73 3.12 -2.96
C PRO A 119 1.82 3.57 -1.99
N LEU A 120 2.66 4.48 -2.44
CA LEU A 120 3.54 5.25 -1.58
C LEU A 120 2.74 6.37 -0.94
N ILE A 121 2.83 6.50 0.37
CA ILE A 121 2.05 7.47 1.14
C ILE A 121 2.99 8.24 2.07
N ILE A 122 2.92 9.55 2.02
CA ILE A 122 3.46 10.43 3.05
C ILE A 122 2.28 10.92 3.88
N SER A 123 2.32 10.62 5.17
CA SER A 123 1.28 11.01 6.11
C SER A 123 1.87 11.78 7.29
N GLY A 124 1.06 12.55 7.95
CA GLY A 124 1.41 13.23 9.17
C GLY A 124 0.27 13.21 10.18
N PRO A 125 0.54 13.55 11.44
CA PRO A 125 -0.49 13.56 12.46
C PRO A 125 -1.57 14.60 12.15
N VAL A 126 -2.81 14.26 12.49
CA VAL A 126 -3.94 15.19 12.42
C VAL A 126 -3.74 16.28 13.48
N PRO A 127 -3.85 17.58 13.13
CA PRO A 127 -3.58 18.69 14.05
C PRO A 127 -4.44 18.75 15.30
N LYS A 128 -5.64 18.17 15.26
CA LYS A 128 -6.51 17.97 16.42
C LYS A 128 -6.59 16.46 16.65
N GLY A 129 -5.94 15.99 17.73
CA GLY A 129 -6.10 14.63 18.21
C GLY A 129 -7.58 14.41 18.55
N GLU A 130 -8.33 13.77 17.66
CA GLU A 130 -9.59 13.17 18.03
C GLU A 130 -9.26 11.99 18.97
N ASP A 131 -10.00 11.88 20.06
CA ASP A 131 -9.88 10.74 20.95
C ASP A 131 -10.19 9.48 20.15
N GLN A 132 -9.17 8.68 19.92
CA GLN A 132 -9.33 7.46 19.14
C GLN A 132 -10.08 6.41 19.97
N LEU A 133 -11.11 5.83 19.39
CA LEU A 133 -11.97 4.89 20.08
C LEU A 133 -11.41 3.46 20.14
N PHE A 134 -10.25 3.17 19.54
CA PHE A 134 -9.71 1.83 19.44
C PHE A 134 -9.52 1.12 20.78
N GLU A 135 -8.94 1.79 21.74
CA GLU A 135 -8.73 1.22 23.08
C GLU A 135 -10.05 1.05 23.84
N GLN A 136 -11.00 1.97 23.67
CA GLN A 136 -12.30 1.91 24.32
C GLN A 136 -13.19 0.78 23.78
N LEU A 137 -13.14 0.53 22.47
CA LEU A 137 -13.97 -0.47 21.80
C LEU A 137 -13.31 -1.84 21.71
N ARG A 138 -12.03 -1.93 21.99
CA ARG A 138 -11.30 -3.21 21.99
C ARG A 138 -11.97 -4.29 22.84
N PRO A 139 -12.39 -4.04 24.09
CA PRO A 139 -13.04 -5.08 24.90
C PRO A 139 -14.32 -5.64 24.30
N LEU A 140 -15.06 -4.84 23.55
CA LEU A 140 -16.29 -5.28 22.85
C LEU A 140 -15.93 -6.27 21.71
N VAL A 141 -14.90 -5.96 20.95
CA VAL A 141 -14.43 -6.82 19.86
C VAL A 141 -13.80 -8.11 20.39
N GLU A 142 -13.04 -8.03 21.48
CA GLU A 142 -12.52 -9.23 22.16
C GLU A 142 -13.63 -10.17 22.60
N ARG A 143 -14.67 -9.64 23.20
CA ARG A 143 -15.85 -10.40 23.61
C ARG A 143 -16.57 -11.02 22.42
N LEU A 144 -16.73 -10.24 21.35
CA LEU A 144 -17.32 -10.71 20.08
C LEU A 144 -16.51 -11.85 19.49
N PHE A 145 -15.18 -11.71 19.44
CA PHE A 145 -14.27 -12.73 18.92
C PHE A 145 -14.27 -14.01 19.74
N GLU A 146 -14.28 -13.91 21.07
CA GLU A 146 -14.38 -15.07 21.95
C GLU A 146 -15.71 -15.80 21.82
N ALA A 147 -16.84 -15.06 21.69
CA ALA A 147 -18.14 -15.66 21.43
C ALA A 147 -18.15 -16.41 20.09
N GLN A 148 -17.59 -15.81 19.06
CA GLN A 148 -17.45 -16.42 17.73
C GLN A 148 -16.60 -17.70 17.76
N LYS A 149 -15.51 -17.67 18.48
CA LYS A 149 -14.61 -18.81 18.64
C LYS A 149 -15.30 -20.00 19.32
N LYS A 150 -16.11 -19.74 20.34
CA LYS A 150 -16.94 -20.76 20.97
C LYS A 150 -17.96 -21.34 20.00
N LEU A 151 -18.60 -20.47 19.23
CA LEU A 151 -19.59 -20.87 18.22
C LEU A 151 -18.96 -21.71 17.11
N ALA A 152 -17.78 -21.34 16.64
CA ALA A 152 -17.02 -22.10 15.65
C ALA A 152 -16.68 -23.52 16.15
N THR A 153 -16.24 -23.62 17.40
CA THR A 153 -15.94 -24.92 18.05
C THR A 153 -17.18 -25.79 18.16
N GLN A 154 -18.31 -25.20 18.53
CA GLN A 154 -19.58 -25.90 18.64
C GLN A 154 -20.04 -26.44 17.27
N TYR A 155 -20.00 -25.60 16.23
CA TYR A 155 -20.40 -26.02 14.88
C TYR A 155 -19.46 -27.09 14.32
N LEU A 156 -18.18 -27.04 14.60
CA LEU A 156 -17.24 -28.08 14.19
C LEU A 156 -17.53 -29.41 14.87
N ALA A 157 -17.83 -29.40 16.17
CA ALA A 157 -18.21 -30.60 16.91
C ALA A 157 -19.52 -31.21 16.38
N ASP A 158 -20.52 -30.38 16.13
CA ASP A 158 -21.79 -30.81 15.53
C ASP A 158 -21.60 -31.38 14.13
N ALA A 159 -20.75 -30.75 13.31
CA ALA A 159 -20.42 -31.22 11.98
C ALA A 159 -19.77 -32.61 12.01
N LYS A 160 -18.80 -32.82 12.88
CA LYS A 160 -18.13 -34.12 13.04
C LYS A 160 -19.10 -35.22 13.46
N ARG A 161 -20.01 -34.90 14.38
CA ARG A 161 -21.03 -35.84 14.85
C ARG A 161 -22.06 -36.18 13.79
N LEU A 162 -22.61 -35.20 13.10
CA LEU A 162 -23.69 -35.38 12.15
C LEU A 162 -23.24 -35.94 10.80
N ILE A 163 -22.03 -35.61 10.33
CA ILE A 163 -21.49 -36.19 9.10
C ILE A 163 -21.15 -37.67 9.26
N ALA A 164 -20.83 -38.10 10.46
CA ALA A 164 -20.59 -39.53 10.78
C ALA A 164 -21.87 -40.39 10.84
N SER A 165 -23.06 -39.75 10.81
CA SER A 165 -24.36 -40.44 10.77
C SER A 165 -24.62 -41.10 9.41
N ASP A 166 -25.35 -42.19 9.43
CA ASP A 166 -25.81 -42.90 8.22
C ASP A 166 -27.06 -42.26 7.59
N ASP A 167 -27.72 -41.31 8.28
CA ASP A 167 -28.87 -40.62 7.79
C ASP A 167 -28.46 -39.43 6.88
N LYS A 168 -29.00 -39.42 5.67
CA LYS A 168 -28.70 -38.38 4.68
C LYS A 168 -29.08 -36.95 5.17
N LYS A 169 -30.15 -36.82 5.92
CA LYS A 169 -30.62 -35.56 6.47
C LYS A 169 -29.63 -35.01 7.52
N ASP A 170 -29.16 -35.90 8.39
CA ASP A 170 -28.15 -35.58 9.39
C ASP A 170 -26.83 -35.16 8.73
N GLN A 171 -26.42 -35.83 7.65
CA GLN A 171 -25.23 -35.44 6.87
C GLN A 171 -25.37 -34.07 6.25
N GLU A 172 -26.53 -33.73 5.68
CA GLU A 172 -26.81 -32.39 5.14
C GLU A 172 -26.73 -31.30 6.22
N GLU A 173 -27.31 -31.55 7.40
CA GLU A 173 -27.20 -30.65 8.55
C GLU A 173 -25.75 -30.53 9.05
N GLY A 174 -25.01 -31.63 9.04
CA GLY A 174 -23.60 -31.67 9.41
C GLY A 174 -22.71 -30.85 8.48
N PHE A 175 -22.96 -30.94 7.18
CA PHE A 175 -22.23 -30.12 6.21
C PHE A 175 -22.60 -28.62 6.30
N LEU A 176 -23.83 -28.28 6.64
CA LEU A 176 -24.22 -26.93 6.95
C LEU A 176 -23.49 -26.39 8.19
N ALA A 177 -23.41 -27.19 9.25
CA ALA A 177 -22.64 -26.85 10.45
C ALA A 177 -21.14 -26.68 10.13
N LEU A 178 -20.59 -27.51 9.28
CA LEU A 178 -19.20 -27.38 8.80
C LEU A 178 -18.98 -26.10 8.02
N PHE A 179 -19.88 -25.76 7.12
CA PHE A 179 -19.84 -24.52 6.35
C PHE A 179 -19.94 -23.29 7.27
N ARG A 180 -20.79 -23.33 8.26
CA ARG A 180 -20.89 -22.26 9.28
C ARG A 180 -19.59 -22.13 10.07
N SER A 181 -18.99 -23.24 10.53
CA SER A 181 -17.68 -23.22 11.19
C SER A 181 -16.59 -22.63 10.32
N HIS A 182 -16.57 -22.95 9.05
CA HIS A 182 -15.63 -22.37 8.09
C HIS A 182 -15.84 -20.86 7.89
N LYS A 183 -17.06 -20.36 7.86
CA LYS A 183 -17.36 -18.94 7.76
C LYS A 183 -17.10 -18.17 9.05
N THR A 184 -17.05 -18.84 10.20
CA THR A 184 -16.75 -18.22 11.50
C THR A 184 -15.26 -18.02 11.73
N LEU A 185 -14.45 -19.06 11.56
CA LEU A 185 -13.00 -19.04 11.73
C LEU A 185 -12.34 -19.99 10.72
N PRO A 186 -12.08 -19.53 9.50
CA PRO A 186 -11.56 -20.37 8.43
C PRO A 186 -10.13 -20.88 8.69
N LYS A 187 -9.33 -20.17 9.48
CA LYS A 187 -7.95 -20.56 9.86
C LYS A 187 -7.87 -21.43 11.13
N ASN A 188 -9.00 -21.87 11.67
CA ASN A 188 -9.03 -22.74 12.87
C ASN A 188 -8.36 -24.09 12.57
N LYS A 189 -7.29 -24.42 13.30
CA LYS A 189 -6.49 -25.62 13.09
C LYS A 189 -7.30 -26.92 13.14
N PRO A 190 -8.20 -27.16 14.14
CA PRO A 190 -9.08 -28.35 14.13
C PRO A 190 -9.99 -28.43 12.91
N LEU A 191 -10.51 -27.30 12.43
CA LEU A 191 -11.33 -27.23 11.21
C LEU A 191 -10.53 -27.62 9.98
N ILE A 192 -9.35 -27.08 9.82
CA ILE A 192 -8.46 -27.36 8.68
C ILE A 192 -8.10 -28.84 8.66
N LYS A 193 -7.79 -29.41 9.81
CA LYS A 193 -7.51 -30.84 9.95
C LYS A 193 -8.71 -31.70 9.52
N PHE A 194 -9.91 -31.35 9.94
CA PHE A 194 -11.14 -32.05 9.57
C PHE A 194 -11.45 -31.96 8.08
N LEU A 195 -11.25 -30.78 7.47
CA LEU A 195 -11.40 -30.57 6.02
C LEU A 195 -10.43 -31.38 5.17
N SER A 196 -9.32 -31.83 5.73
CA SER A 196 -8.34 -32.69 5.04
C SER A 196 -8.78 -34.16 4.97
N GLU A 197 -9.83 -34.54 5.69
CA GLU A 197 -10.38 -35.89 5.62
C GLU A 197 -11.17 -36.12 4.33
N GLN A 198 -11.21 -37.41 3.91
CA GLN A 198 -11.81 -37.80 2.63
C GLN A 198 -13.30 -37.36 2.52
N GLY A 199 -13.66 -36.68 1.43
CA GLY A 199 -15.02 -36.25 1.12
C GLY A 199 -15.57 -35.06 1.89
N ILE A 200 -14.88 -34.60 2.93
CA ILE A 200 -15.35 -33.55 3.84
C ILE A 200 -15.33 -32.17 3.13
N LYS A 201 -14.21 -31.83 2.52
CA LYS A 201 -14.10 -30.56 1.79
C LYS A 201 -15.04 -30.49 0.59
N ALA A 202 -15.14 -31.57 -0.18
CA ALA A 202 -16.04 -31.65 -1.32
C ALA A 202 -17.50 -31.49 -0.91
N GLY A 203 -17.92 -32.08 0.21
CA GLY A 203 -19.27 -31.94 0.78
C GLY A 203 -19.56 -30.50 1.24
N MET A 204 -18.59 -29.86 1.88
CA MET A 204 -18.72 -28.45 2.27
C MET A 204 -18.85 -27.52 1.07
N LEU A 205 -18.08 -27.71 0.01
CA LEU A 205 -18.13 -26.91 -1.21
C LEU A 205 -19.48 -27.07 -1.91
N LYS A 206 -20.04 -28.27 -1.96
CA LYS A 206 -21.41 -28.48 -2.48
C LYS A 206 -22.45 -27.72 -1.67
N THR A 207 -22.29 -27.69 -0.36
CA THR A 207 -23.20 -26.93 0.52
C THR A 207 -23.05 -25.43 0.26
N GLU A 208 -21.84 -24.95 0.10
CA GLU A 208 -21.58 -23.54 -0.28
C GLU A 208 -22.28 -23.17 -1.60
N GLU A 209 -22.18 -24.02 -2.64
CA GLU A 209 -22.84 -23.79 -3.93
C GLU A 209 -24.36 -23.65 -3.78
N ILE A 210 -25.01 -24.46 -2.95
CA ILE A 210 -26.46 -24.39 -2.70
C ILE A 210 -26.86 -23.02 -2.14
N TYR A 211 -26.07 -22.45 -1.21
CA TYR A 211 -26.36 -21.16 -0.61
C TYR A 211 -25.92 -19.97 -1.47
N MET A 212 -25.02 -20.21 -2.43
CA MET A 212 -24.62 -19.21 -3.42
C MET A 212 -25.59 -19.09 -4.61
N GLU A 213 -26.50 -20.03 -4.80
CA GLU A 213 -27.50 -19.97 -5.87
C GLU A 213 -28.32 -18.68 -5.83
N GLN A 214 -28.79 -18.23 -7.00
CA GLN A 214 -29.59 -17.01 -7.16
C GLN A 214 -28.93 -15.73 -6.57
N ASN A 215 -27.65 -15.51 -6.85
CA ASN A 215 -26.89 -14.35 -6.34
C ASN A 215 -26.85 -14.29 -4.81
N ASN A 216 -26.51 -15.38 -4.15
CA ASN A 216 -26.38 -15.47 -2.69
C ASN A 216 -27.69 -15.20 -1.92
N LYS A 217 -28.84 -15.30 -2.54
CA LYS A 217 -30.12 -15.01 -1.90
C LYS A 217 -30.39 -15.84 -0.65
N ARG A 218 -29.87 -17.06 -0.62
CA ARG A 218 -30.00 -17.99 0.52
C ARG A 218 -28.84 -17.92 1.51
N MET A 219 -27.77 -17.18 1.20
CA MET A 219 -26.60 -17.10 2.08
C MET A 219 -26.94 -16.62 3.50
N PRO A 220 -27.85 -15.65 3.72
CA PRO A 220 -28.27 -15.25 5.06
C PRO A 220 -28.77 -16.39 5.94
N GLU A 221 -29.44 -17.40 5.36
CA GLU A 221 -29.91 -18.57 6.13
C GLU A 221 -28.75 -19.32 6.82
N ALA A 222 -27.58 -19.38 6.17
CA ALA A 222 -26.40 -20.00 6.72
C ALA A 222 -25.64 -19.08 7.68
N THR A 223 -25.59 -17.79 7.42
CA THR A 223 -24.71 -16.82 8.11
C THR A 223 -25.38 -16.05 9.25
N ASP A 224 -26.70 -15.91 9.28
CA ASP A 224 -27.42 -15.18 10.33
C ASP A 224 -27.15 -15.69 11.76
N PRO A 225 -26.96 -17.00 12.01
CA PRO A 225 -26.60 -17.47 13.35
C PRO A 225 -25.21 -17.10 13.85
N LEU A 226 -24.35 -16.58 12.96
CA LEU A 226 -22.99 -16.17 13.28
C LEU A 226 -22.96 -14.72 13.81
N TYR A 227 -21.93 -14.38 14.57
CA TYR A 227 -21.73 -13.01 15.03
C TYR A 227 -21.10 -12.11 13.95
N PHE A 228 -20.20 -12.68 13.16
CA PHE A 228 -19.64 -12.05 11.97
C PHE A 228 -19.24 -13.13 10.96
N VAL A 229 -19.05 -12.70 9.72
CA VAL A 229 -18.70 -13.58 8.60
C VAL A 229 -17.37 -13.18 8.03
N ILE A 230 -16.43 -14.12 7.94
CA ILE A 230 -15.12 -13.92 7.34
C ILE A 230 -15.13 -14.48 5.93
N ASP A 231 -14.74 -13.65 4.96
CA ASP A 231 -14.44 -14.08 3.59
C ASP A 231 -12.95 -13.82 3.29
N GLU A 232 -12.14 -14.88 3.42
CA GLU A 232 -10.70 -14.79 3.18
C GLU A 232 -10.35 -14.46 1.74
N LYS A 233 -11.16 -14.91 0.76
CA LYS A 233 -10.89 -14.65 -0.66
C LYS A 233 -11.06 -13.17 -1.01
N GLN A 234 -12.04 -12.52 -0.39
CA GLN A 234 -12.31 -11.10 -0.56
C GLN A 234 -11.61 -10.21 0.48
N ASN A 235 -10.94 -10.84 1.46
CA ASN A 235 -10.29 -10.15 2.58
C ASN A 235 -11.26 -9.22 3.33
N SER A 236 -12.47 -9.72 3.60
CA SER A 236 -13.55 -8.98 4.26
C SER A 236 -14.06 -9.68 5.49
N VAL A 237 -14.51 -8.87 6.44
CA VAL A 237 -15.20 -9.32 7.66
C VAL A 237 -16.43 -8.45 7.85
N ASP A 238 -17.60 -9.09 7.93
CA ASP A 238 -18.88 -8.39 8.05
C ASP A 238 -19.60 -8.80 9.32
N LEU A 239 -20.05 -7.80 10.12
CA LEU A 239 -20.92 -8.04 11.26
C LEU A 239 -22.32 -8.48 10.81
N THR A 240 -22.87 -9.45 11.51
CA THR A 240 -24.28 -9.83 11.41
C THR A 240 -25.12 -9.04 12.43
N ASP A 241 -26.45 -9.11 12.28
CA ASP A 241 -27.36 -8.52 13.26
C ASP A 241 -27.13 -9.08 14.67
N LYS A 242 -26.86 -10.38 14.78
CA LYS A 242 -26.52 -11.03 16.05
C LYS A 242 -25.24 -10.48 16.66
N GLY A 243 -24.22 -10.19 15.86
CA GLY A 243 -22.99 -9.56 16.30
C GLY A 243 -23.21 -8.12 16.77
N ILE A 244 -24.00 -7.36 16.06
CA ILE A 244 -24.40 -5.98 16.43
C ILE A 244 -25.14 -5.99 17.77
N ASP A 245 -26.08 -6.91 17.96
CA ASP A 245 -26.84 -7.04 19.22
C ASP A 245 -25.91 -7.40 20.39
N LEU A 246 -24.92 -8.23 20.19
CA LEU A 246 -23.96 -8.59 21.24
C LEU A 246 -23.14 -7.39 21.69
N ILE A 247 -22.61 -6.58 20.76
CA ILE A 247 -21.77 -5.41 21.09
C ILE A 247 -22.61 -4.24 21.61
N THR A 248 -23.85 -4.10 21.16
CA THR A 248 -24.78 -3.08 21.66
C THR A 248 -25.21 -3.41 23.10
N GLY A 249 -25.48 -4.67 23.40
CA GLY A 249 -25.87 -5.11 24.73
C GLY A 249 -27.08 -4.35 25.27
N ASN A 250 -26.99 -3.87 26.51
CA ASN A 250 -28.03 -3.09 27.18
C ASN A 250 -27.83 -1.57 27.05
N ALA A 251 -27.16 -1.11 26.02
CA ALA A 251 -26.99 0.31 25.78
C ALA A 251 -28.34 1.04 25.65
N ALA A 252 -28.39 2.28 26.09
CA ALA A 252 -29.59 3.10 26.02
C ALA A 252 -30.06 3.37 24.60
N ASP A 253 -29.12 3.40 23.64
CA ASP A 253 -29.41 3.54 22.21
C ASP A 253 -29.19 2.18 21.52
N PRO A 254 -30.28 1.50 21.07
CA PRO A 254 -30.17 0.22 20.37
C PRO A 254 -29.54 0.35 18.98
N THR A 255 -29.41 1.56 18.44
CA THR A 255 -28.80 1.85 17.13
C THR A 255 -27.38 2.36 17.23
N LEU A 256 -26.70 2.15 18.37
CA LEU A 256 -25.38 2.69 18.68
C LEU A 256 -24.32 2.31 17.63
N PHE A 257 -24.39 1.11 17.10
CA PHE A 257 -23.48 0.57 16.09
C PHE A 257 -24.13 0.35 14.72
N VAL A 258 -25.25 1.02 14.45
CA VAL A 258 -25.96 0.95 13.18
C VAL A 258 -25.88 2.31 12.49
N LEU A 259 -25.44 2.30 11.22
CA LEU A 259 -25.45 3.52 10.41
C LEU A 259 -26.87 3.92 10.07
N PRO A 260 -27.31 5.17 10.36
CA PRO A 260 -28.61 5.66 9.95
C PRO A 260 -28.66 5.84 8.44
N ASP A 261 -29.83 5.64 7.84
CA ASP A 261 -30.09 5.98 6.45
C ASP A 261 -30.23 7.50 6.30
N ILE A 262 -29.09 8.16 6.17
CA ILE A 262 -29.04 9.62 6.12
C ILE A 262 -29.73 10.19 4.87
N THR A 263 -29.71 9.46 3.76
CA THR A 263 -30.31 9.90 2.50
C THR A 263 -31.83 10.02 2.63
N SER A 264 -32.46 8.97 3.17
CA SER A 264 -33.92 8.99 3.42
C SER A 264 -34.31 10.03 4.47
N GLN A 265 -33.51 10.20 5.53
CA GLN A 265 -33.78 11.19 6.57
C GLN A 265 -33.64 12.62 6.06
N LEU A 266 -32.61 12.93 5.24
CA LEU A 266 -32.44 14.23 4.62
C LEU A 266 -33.56 14.53 3.61
N SER A 267 -33.93 13.55 2.81
CA SER A 267 -35.03 13.70 1.85
C SER A 267 -36.38 13.95 2.55
N ALA A 268 -36.65 13.22 3.65
CA ALA A 268 -37.83 13.47 4.48
C ALA A 268 -37.84 14.88 5.10
N LEU A 269 -36.69 15.34 5.55
CA LEU A 269 -36.51 16.68 6.12
C LEU A 269 -36.74 17.80 5.07
N GLU A 270 -36.26 17.61 3.84
CA GLU A 270 -36.49 18.57 2.74
C GLU A 270 -37.96 18.68 2.36
N ASN A 271 -38.71 17.60 2.49
CA ASN A 271 -40.12 17.53 2.18
C ASN A 271 -41.04 18.00 3.32
N GLU A 272 -40.54 18.27 4.50
CA GLU A 272 -41.29 18.82 5.59
C GLU A 272 -41.68 20.28 5.33
N THR A 273 -42.96 20.60 5.39
CA THR A 273 -43.52 21.94 5.14
C THR A 273 -43.70 22.79 6.39
N ASP A 274 -43.69 22.17 7.59
CA ASP A 274 -43.98 22.82 8.85
C ASP A 274 -42.76 23.49 9.53
N LEU A 275 -41.56 23.34 8.94
CA LEU A 275 -40.30 23.87 9.46
C LEU A 275 -39.82 25.07 8.67
N THR A 276 -39.25 26.04 9.37
CA THR A 276 -38.53 27.15 8.75
C THR A 276 -37.21 26.67 8.14
N GLU A 277 -36.62 27.44 7.21
CA GLU A 277 -35.33 27.11 6.59
C GLU A 277 -34.20 27.03 7.63
N GLU A 278 -34.22 27.85 8.65
CA GLU A 278 -33.25 27.81 9.75
C GLU A 278 -33.41 26.56 10.60
N GLU A 279 -34.63 26.12 10.90
CA GLU A 279 -34.92 24.89 11.61
C GLU A 279 -34.53 23.64 10.82
N LYS A 280 -34.75 23.63 9.49
CA LYS A 280 -34.30 22.56 8.59
C LYS A 280 -32.79 22.47 8.58
N LEU A 281 -32.06 23.59 8.51
CA LEU A 281 -30.63 23.63 8.52
C LEU A 281 -30.07 23.09 9.85
N ALA A 282 -30.64 23.50 10.98
CA ALA A 282 -30.25 23.01 12.31
C ALA A 282 -30.44 21.50 12.46
N LYS A 283 -31.60 20.96 12.00
CA LYS A 283 -31.86 19.52 12.00
C LYS A 283 -30.95 18.74 11.05
N LYS A 284 -30.60 19.31 9.89
CA LYS A 284 -29.65 18.76 8.95
C LYS A 284 -28.27 18.63 9.58
N ASP A 285 -27.79 19.66 10.26
CA ASP A 285 -26.51 19.64 10.96
C ASP A 285 -26.48 18.62 12.10
N GLU A 286 -27.60 18.49 12.85
CA GLU A 286 -27.74 17.46 13.89
C GLU A 286 -27.69 16.04 13.31
N LEU A 287 -28.39 15.77 12.21
CA LEU A 287 -28.38 14.50 11.51
C LEU A 287 -26.97 14.15 10.98
N MET A 288 -26.28 15.12 10.40
CA MET A 288 -24.92 14.94 9.89
C MET A 288 -23.93 14.66 11.01
N THR A 289 -24.03 15.37 12.12
CA THR A 289 -23.17 15.15 13.31
C THR A 289 -23.40 13.78 13.92
N ASN A 290 -24.65 13.36 14.07
CA ASN A 290 -25.01 12.04 14.58
C ASN A 290 -24.50 10.92 13.64
N TYR A 291 -24.65 11.12 12.34
CA TYR A 291 -24.12 10.19 11.35
C TYR A 291 -22.60 10.07 11.42
N ALA A 292 -21.87 11.18 11.54
CA ALA A 292 -20.43 11.18 11.65
C ALA A 292 -19.94 10.41 12.89
N ILE A 293 -20.55 10.63 14.04
CA ILE A 293 -20.23 9.93 15.30
C ILE A 293 -20.48 8.42 15.18
N LYS A 294 -21.63 8.02 14.64
CA LYS A 294 -21.97 6.60 14.45
C LYS A 294 -21.09 5.94 13.38
N SER A 295 -20.78 6.66 12.31
CA SER A 295 -19.90 6.19 11.25
C SER A 295 -18.49 5.91 11.78
N GLU A 296 -17.92 6.81 12.57
CA GLU A 296 -16.61 6.60 13.20
C GLU A 296 -16.62 5.37 14.13
N ARG A 297 -17.67 5.21 14.92
CA ARG A 297 -17.82 4.08 15.83
C ARG A 297 -17.90 2.75 15.09
N VAL A 298 -18.72 2.67 14.05
CA VAL A 298 -18.85 1.48 13.20
C VAL A 298 -17.54 1.19 12.46
N HIS A 299 -16.89 2.23 11.95
CA HIS A 299 -15.59 2.09 11.30
C HIS A 299 -14.52 1.52 12.25
N THR A 300 -14.44 2.05 13.47
CA THR A 300 -13.49 1.58 14.49
C THR A 300 -13.75 0.11 14.84
N ILE A 301 -14.99 -0.29 15.02
CA ILE A 301 -15.35 -1.69 15.27
C ILE A 301 -14.95 -2.59 14.10
N ASN A 302 -15.20 -2.18 12.87
CA ASN A 302 -14.83 -2.95 11.68
C ASN A 302 -13.31 -3.12 11.54
N GLN A 303 -12.54 -2.08 11.81
CA GLN A 303 -11.08 -2.17 11.76
C GLN A 303 -10.52 -3.04 12.88
N LEU A 304 -11.04 -2.94 14.10
CA LEU A 304 -10.66 -3.84 15.20
C LEU A 304 -11.02 -5.29 14.88
N LEU A 305 -12.21 -5.53 14.36
CA LEU A 305 -12.66 -6.86 13.98
C LEU A 305 -11.76 -7.45 12.90
N LYS A 306 -11.41 -6.65 11.91
CA LYS A 306 -10.46 -7.03 10.84
C LYS A 306 -9.08 -7.36 11.42
N ALA A 307 -8.57 -6.55 12.34
CA ALA A 307 -7.30 -6.78 13.00
C ALA A 307 -7.26 -8.11 13.77
N TYR A 308 -8.33 -8.45 14.47
CA TYR A 308 -8.44 -9.71 15.23
C TYR A 308 -8.67 -10.93 14.33
N ALA A 309 -9.47 -10.80 13.28
CA ALA A 309 -9.91 -11.91 12.46
C ALA A 309 -8.98 -12.24 11.29
N MET A 310 -8.28 -11.27 10.74
CA MET A 310 -7.56 -11.39 9.47
C MET A 310 -6.06 -11.17 9.57
N PHE A 311 -5.55 -10.60 10.67
CA PHE A 311 -4.14 -10.26 10.83
C PHE A 311 -3.53 -11.00 12.00
N GLU A 312 -2.48 -11.77 11.74
CA GLU A 312 -1.75 -12.55 12.73
C GLU A 312 -0.35 -12.00 12.95
N LYS A 313 0.06 -11.99 14.21
CA LYS A 313 1.42 -11.60 14.58
C LYS A 313 2.43 -12.61 14.04
N ASP A 314 3.57 -12.11 13.61
CA ASP A 314 4.68 -12.87 13.01
C ASP A 314 4.36 -13.45 11.61
N ASP A 315 3.21 -13.11 11.05
CA ASP A 315 2.82 -13.38 9.67
C ASP A 315 2.67 -12.06 8.89
N GLU A 316 1.58 -11.33 9.07
CA GLU A 316 1.34 -10.05 8.40
C GLU A 316 2.05 -8.87 9.04
N TYR A 317 2.41 -8.97 10.31
CA TYR A 317 3.15 -7.93 11.03
C TYR A 317 4.01 -8.51 12.17
N VAL A 318 4.98 -7.72 12.61
CA VAL A 318 5.81 -8.02 13.79
C VAL A 318 5.73 -6.87 14.79
N VAL A 319 5.99 -7.16 16.06
CA VAL A 319 6.14 -6.15 17.12
C VAL A 319 7.60 -6.07 17.53
N ILE A 320 8.22 -4.93 17.27
CA ILE A 320 9.64 -4.66 17.57
C ILE A 320 9.73 -3.33 18.30
N ASP A 321 10.38 -3.30 19.45
CA ASP A 321 10.58 -2.09 20.27
C ASP A 321 9.27 -1.35 20.61
N GLY A 322 8.21 -2.11 20.86
CA GLY A 322 6.89 -1.57 21.18
C GLY A 322 6.15 -0.95 20.00
N GLN A 323 6.59 -1.22 18.78
CA GLN A 323 5.96 -0.76 17.55
C GLN A 323 5.52 -1.91 16.67
N VAL A 324 4.36 -1.75 16.07
CA VAL A 324 3.86 -2.67 15.03
C VAL A 324 4.52 -2.29 13.69
N LYS A 325 5.16 -3.27 13.06
CA LYS A 325 5.80 -3.12 11.75
C LYS A 325 5.22 -4.11 10.76
N ILE A 326 4.86 -3.64 9.57
CA ILE A 326 4.29 -4.48 8.52
C ILE A 326 5.37 -5.41 7.97
N VAL A 327 5.01 -6.66 7.77
CA VAL A 327 5.80 -7.65 7.02
C VAL A 327 5.13 -7.81 5.65
N ASP A 328 5.92 -7.69 4.60
CA ASP A 328 5.45 -7.97 3.25
C ASP A 328 5.22 -9.48 3.11
N GLU A 329 4.01 -9.89 2.84
CA GLU A 329 3.60 -11.29 2.69
C GLU A 329 4.38 -12.03 1.59
N GLN A 330 4.83 -11.32 0.58
CA GLN A 330 5.55 -11.93 -0.54
C GLN A 330 7.05 -12.00 -0.32
N THR A 331 7.62 -10.94 0.23
CA THR A 331 9.07 -10.85 0.42
C THR A 331 9.51 -11.29 1.82
N GLY A 332 8.58 -11.33 2.77
CA GLY A 332 8.86 -11.61 4.18
C GLY A 332 9.73 -10.53 4.85
N ARG A 333 9.78 -9.33 4.29
CA ARG A 333 10.59 -8.21 4.79
C ARG A 333 9.75 -7.20 5.55
N ILE A 334 10.37 -6.56 6.53
CA ILE A 334 9.76 -5.40 7.19
C ILE A 334 9.69 -4.24 6.22
N MET A 335 8.52 -3.66 6.10
CA MET A 335 8.26 -2.46 5.31
C MET A 335 8.45 -1.23 6.21
N GLU A 336 9.70 -0.76 6.32
CA GLU A 336 10.02 0.36 7.18
C GLU A 336 9.26 1.63 6.80
N GLY A 337 8.74 2.32 7.82
CA GLY A 337 7.99 3.57 7.65
C GLY A 337 6.59 3.43 7.05
N ARG A 338 6.16 2.22 6.68
CA ARG A 338 4.81 1.98 6.18
C ARG A 338 3.85 1.63 7.32
N ARG A 339 2.62 2.10 7.17
CA ARG A 339 1.50 1.80 8.07
C ARG A 339 0.29 1.36 7.27
N TYR A 340 -0.52 0.48 7.85
CA TYR A 340 -1.83 0.17 7.25
C TYR A 340 -2.72 1.42 7.29
N SER A 341 -3.49 1.61 6.23
CA SER A 341 -4.42 2.72 6.10
C SER A 341 -5.70 2.54 6.92
N ASP A 342 -6.51 3.57 6.94
CA ASP A 342 -7.90 3.55 7.41
C ASP A 342 -8.10 3.15 8.88
N GLY A 343 -7.11 3.38 9.72
CA GLY A 343 -7.18 3.03 11.13
C GLY A 343 -6.85 1.56 11.43
N LEU A 344 -6.58 0.74 10.43
CA LEU A 344 -6.22 -0.67 10.65
C LEU A 344 -4.93 -0.82 11.45
N HIS A 345 -3.93 0.03 11.19
CA HIS A 345 -2.68 -0.01 11.93
C HIS A 345 -2.89 0.30 13.43
N GLN A 346 -3.69 1.32 13.72
CA GLN A 346 -4.08 1.67 15.08
C GLN A 346 -4.89 0.56 15.76
N ALA A 347 -5.77 -0.12 15.00
CA ALA A 347 -6.50 -1.29 15.48
C ALA A 347 -5.57 -2.43 15.87
N ILE A 348 -4.53 -2.69 15.09
CA ILE A 348 -3.51 -3.70 15.39
C ILE A 348 -2.67 -3.27 16.60
N GLU A 349 -2.30 -2.01 16.69
CA GLU A 349 -1.59 -1.46 17.87
C GLU A 349 -2.44 -1.65 19.15
N ALA A 350 -3.73 -1.36 19.10
CA ALA A 350 -4.65 -1.62 20.19
C ALA A 350 -4.76 -3.10 20.54
N LYS A 351 -4.86 -3.98 19.52
CA LYS A 351 -4.88 -5.43 19.68
C LYS A 351 -3.65 -5.95 20.42
N GLU A 352 -2.46 -5.47 20.07
CA GLU A 352 -1.19 -5.90 20.67
C GLU A 352 -0.86 -5.20 21.99
N GLY A 353 -1.70 -4.25 22.43
CA GLY A 353 -1.50 -3.51 23.68
C GLY A 353 -0.29 -2.58 23.65
N VAL A 354 0.20 -2.21 22.49
CA VAL A 354 1.23 -1.18 22.31
C VAL A 354 0.57 0.19 22.23
N LYS A 355 1.38 1.26 22.33
CA LYS A 355 0.86 2.62 22.20
C LYS A 355 0.17 2.82 20.86
N VAL A 356 -1.08 3.27 20.88
CA VAL A 356 -1.82 3.65 19.68
C VAL A 356 -1.34 5.03 19.24
N GLU A 357 -0.71 5.10 18.08
CA GLU A 357 -0.25 6.37 17.53
C GLU A 357 -1.44 7.22 17.06
N ALA A 358 -1.22 8.53 16.96
CA ALA A 358 -2.25 9.47 16.53
C ALA A 358 -2.79 9.11 15.14
N ALA A 359 -4.04 9.46 14.89
CA ALA A 359 -4.62 9.37 13.54
C ALA A 359 -3.74 10.15 12.57
N THR A 360 -3.48 9.58 11.42
CA THR A 360 -2.65 10.19 10.39
C THR A 360 -3.50 10.59 9.20
N GLN A 361 -3.20 11.76 8.66
CA GLN A 361 -3.79 12.25 7.42
C GLN A 361 -2.80 12.08 6.28
N THR A 362 -3.26 11.64 5.13
CA THR A 362 -2.44 11.56 3.92
C THR A 362 -2.11 12.95 3.41
N PHE A 363 -0.83 13.26 3.27
CA PHE A 363 -0.34 14.52 2.70
C PHE A 363 -0.03 14.39 1.22
N ALA A 364 0.52 13.25 0.82
CA ALA A 364 0.84 12.96 -0.57
C ALA A 364 0.82 11.45 -0.80
N THR A 365 0.36 11.04 -1.95
CA THR A 365 0.31 9.63 -2.34
C THR A 365 0.49 9.47 -3.83
N ILE A 366 1.12 8.37 -4.23
CA ILE A 366 1.21 7.94 -5.62
C ILE A 366 1.39 6.42 -5.66
N THR A 367 0.78 5.76 -6.63
CA THR A 367 1.09 4.36 -6.90
C THR A 367 2.44 4.22 -7.60
N LEU A 368 3.15 3.12 -7.37
CA LEU A 368 4.40 2.83 -8.09
C LEU A 368 4.16 2.77 -9.60
N GLN A 369 3.00 2.25 -10.02
CA GLN A 369 2.61 2.20 -11.42
C GLN A 369 2.60 3.60 -12.04
N ASN A 370 1.91 4.55 -11.42
CA ASN A 370 1.83 5.92 -11.92
C ASN A 370 3.16 6.65 -11.83
N TYR A 371 3.96 6.36 -10.81
CA TYR A 371 5.30 6.93 -10.72
C TYR A 371 6.18 6.48 -11.88
N PHE A 372 6.32 5.18 -12.15
CA PHE A 372 7.17 4.69 -13.22
C PHE A 372 6.64 4.98 -14.63
N ARG A 373 5.34 5.18 -14.78
CA ARG A 373 4.73 5.65 -16.04
C ARG A 373 5.09 7.09 -16.39
N MET A 374 5.65 7.87 -15.48
CA MET A 374 6.13 9.23 -15.77
C MET A 374 7.45 9.29 -16.53
N TYR A 375 8.24 8.22 -16.52
CA TYR A 375 9.49 8.19 -17.27
C TYR A 375 9.23 8.21 -18.77
N HIS A 376 10.03 9.03 -19.47
CA HIS A 376 9.99 9.08 -20.93
C HIS A 376 10.27 7.70 -21.55
N LYS A 377 11.26 6.98 -20.98
CA LYS A 377 11.61 5.64 -21.38
C LYS A 377 11.78 4.76 -20.13
N LEU A 378 11.11 3.63 -20.13
CA LEU A 378 11.18 2.63 -19.07
C LEU A 378 11.67 1.30 -19.62
N SER A 379 12.52 0.62 -18.88
CA SER A 379 12.95 -0.75 -19.16
C SER A 379 13.18 -1.52 -17.87
N GLY A 380 13.34 -2.84 -17.98
CA GLY A 380 13.56 -3.66 -16.81
C GLY A 380 14.29 -4.95 -17.12
N MET A 381 14.75 -5.61 -16.08
CA MET A 381 15.44 -6.88 -16.15
C MET A 381 14.97 -7.78 -15.03
N THR A 382 14.82 -9.06 -15.31
CA THR A 382 14.57 -10.08 -14.29
C THR A 382 14.81 -11.47 -14.88
N GLY A 383 14.91 -12.47 -14.02
CA GLY A 383 14.91 -13.88 -14.42
C GLY A 383 13.52 -14.50 -14.57
N THR A 384 12.44 -13.77 -14.27
CA THR A 384 11.12 -14.38 -14.03
C THR A 384 9.91 -13.55 -14.51
N ALA A 385 10.05 -12.74 -15.57
CA ALA A 385 8.94 -11.88 -16.04
C ALA A 385 7.99 -12.57 -17.05
N GLU A 386 8.35 -13.70 -17.62
CA GLU A 386 7.60 -14.34 -18.70
C GLU A 386 6.12 -14.58 -18.35
N THR A 387 5.84 -15.03 -17.14
CA THR A 387 4.48 -15.31 -16.66
C THR A 387 3.60 -14.07 -16.56
N GLU A 388 4.22 -12.90 -16.40
CA GLU A 388 3.56 -11.61 -16.18
C GLU A 388 3.67 -10.66 -17.39
N ALA A 389 4.03 -11.21 -18.56
CA ALA A 389 4.18 -10.43 -19.79
C ALA A 389 2.92 -9.62 -20.14
N GLY A 390 1.74 -10.20 -19.94
CA GLY A 390 0.46 -9.52 -20.17
C GLY A 390 0.27 -8.28 -19.29
N GLU A 391 0.52 -8.40 -18.00
CA GLU A 391 0.41 -7.27 -17.06
C GLU A 391 1.44 -6.17 -17.35
N LEU A 392 2.68 -6.54 -17.62
CA LEU A 392 3.73 -5.59 -17.99
C LEU A 392 3.39 -4.80 -19.25
N TRP A 393 2.77 -5.46 -20.23
CA TRP A 393 2.28 -4.80 -21.43
C TRP A 393 1.05 -3.91 -21.16
N ASP A 394 0.04 -4.44 -20.47
CA ASP A 394 -1.21 -3.71 -20.25
C ASP A 394 -0.97 -2.41 -19.46
N ILE A 395 -0.17 -2.47 -18.41
CA ILE A 395 0.05 -1.34 -17.48
C ILE A 395 1.18 -0.42 -17.95
N TYR A 396 2.31 -0.99 -18.33
CA TYR A 396 3.55 -0.21 -18.57
C TYR A 396 3.94 -0.12 -20.05
N LYS A 397 3.25 -0.85 -20.93
CA LYS A 397 3.64 -0.99 -22.34
C LYS A 397 5.04 -1.56 -22.55
N LEU A 398 5.45 -2.43 -21.62
CA LEU A 398 6.70 -3.14 -21.70
C LEU A 398 6.51 -4.50 -22.35
N ASP A 399 7.24 -4.74 -23.42
CA ASP A 399 7.31 -6.05 -24.06
C ASP A 399 8.35 -6.92 -23.35
N VAL A 400 8.07 -8.21 -23.22
CA VAL A 400 8.97 -9.16 -22.56
C VAL A 400 9.69 -10.00 -23.57
N VAL A 401 11.01 -9.84 -23.63
CA VAL A 401 11.89 -10.66 -24.47
C VAL A 401 12.63 -11.68 -23.59
N VAL A 402 12.41 -12.94 -23.86
CA VAL A 402 13.05 -14.04 -23.14
C VAL A 402 14.40 -14.36 -23.77
N ILE A 403 15.47 -14.05 -23.04
CA ILE A 403 16.84 -14.36 -23.45
C ILE A 403 17.19 -15.78 -22.98
N PRO A 404 17.61 -16.69 -23.85
CA PRO A 404 18.06 -18.02 -23.45
C PRO A 404 19.22 -17.97 -22.47
N THR A 405 19.27 -18.94 -21.55
CA THR A 405 20.42 -19.06 -20.63
C THR A 405 21.71 -19.34 -21.39
N ASN A 406 22.83 -18.80 -20.91
CA ASN A 406 24.17 -19.00 -21.51
C ASN A 406 24.55 -20.48 -21.55
N ARG A 407 24.25 -21.24 -20.52
CA ARG A 407 24.46 -22.68 -20.45
C ARG A 407 23.15 -23.40 -20.17
N PRO A 408 22.96 -24.64 -20.66
CA PRO A 408 21.77 -25.43 -20.33
C PRO A 408 21.62 -25.59 -18.83
N ILE A 409 20.37 -25.58 -18.35
CA ILE A 409 20.06 -25.78 -16.94
C ILE A 409 20.29 -27.24 -16.59
N ALA A 410 21.22 -27.49 -15.67
CA ALA A 410 21.56 -28.82 -15.18
C ALA A 410 20.77 -29.17 -13.87
N ARG A 411 20.06 -28.22 -13.33
CA ARG A 411 19.23 -28.40 -12.13
C ARG A 411 18.11 -29.41 -12.41
N LYS A 412 17.88 -30.31 -11.46
CA LYS A 412 16.76 -31.27 -11.49
C LYS A 412 15.60 -30.70 -10.66
N ASP A 413 14.52 -30.35 -11.33
CA ASP A 413 13.30 -29.89 -10.67
C ASP A 413 12.38 -31.12 -10.47
N MET A 414 12.20 -31.52 -9.22
CA MET A 414 11.38 -32.67 -8.85
C MET A 414 9.90 -32.29 -8.79
N ASN A 415 9.02 -33.28 -8.90
CA ASN A 415 7.60 -33.07 -8.69
C ASN A 415 7.32 -32.70 -7.24
N ASP A 416 6.19 -32.01 -7.03
CA ASP A 416 5.74 -31.66 -5.69
C ASP A 416 5.42 -32.90 -4.87
N ARG A 417 5.84 -32.89 -3.61
CA ARG A 417 5.52 -33.91 -2.63
C ARG A 417 4.36 -33.44 -1.78
N VAL A 418 3.22 -34.10 -1.90
CA VAL A 418 1.97 -33.69 -1.27
C VAL A 418 1.66 -34.57 -0.05
N TYR A 419 1.43 -33.91 1.06
CA TYR A 419 1.06 -34.53 2.34
C TYR A 419 -0.34 -34.07 2.76
N LYS A 420 -0.99 -34.88 3.59
CA LYS A 420 -2.34 -34.54 4.07
C LYS A 420 -2.31 -33.40 5.07
N THR A 421 -1.37 -33.44 6.01
CA THR A 421 -1.24 -32.48 7.11
C THR A 421 0.05 -31.66 7.04
N LYS A 422 0.04 -30.46 7.60
CA LYS A 422 1.25 -29.64 7.75
C LYS A 422 2.32 -30.32 8.63
N ARG A 423 1.89 -31.01 9.64
CA ARG A 423 2.81 -31.75 10.55
C ARG A 423 3.65 -32.78 9.80
N GLU A 424 3.01 -33.58 8.95
CA GLU A 424 3.70 -34.59 8.13
C GLU A 424 4.63 -33.93 7.12
N LYS A 425 4.18 -32.84 6.51
CA LYS A 425 4.97 -32.05 5.58
C LYS A 425 6.25 -31.53 6.22
N TYR A 426 6.18 -30.89 7.37
CA TYR A 426 7.36 -30.35 8.04
C TYR A 426 8.30 -31.42 8.55
N LYS A 427 7.77 -32.56 9.01
CA LYS A 427 8.59 -33.70 9.35
C LYS A 427 9.39 -34.19 8.13
N ALA A 428 8.74 -34.32 6.99
CA ALA A 428 9.38 -34.72 5.74
C ALA A 428 10.42 -33.71 5.25
N VAL A 429 10.16 -32.42 5.41
CA VAL A 429 11.12 -31.33 5.11
C VAL A 429 12.40 -31.51 5.96
N ILE A 430 12.26 -31.74 7.24
CA ILE A 430 13.43 -31.95 8.14
C ILE A 430 14.21 -33.19 7.74
N GLU A 431 13.55 -34.29 7.40
CA GLU A 431 14.19 -35.52 6.93
C GLU A 431 14.97 -35.30 5.62
N GLU A 432 14.40 -34.56 4.67
CA GLU A 432 15.08 -34.19 3.43
C GLU A 432 16.30 -33.32 3.67
N ILE A 433 16.21 -32.33 4.57
CA ILE A 433 17.35 -31.51 4.97
C ILE A 433 18.47 -32.36 5.55
N GLU A 434 18.17 -33.28 6.45
CA GLU A 434 19.16 -34.20 7.02
C GLU A 434 19.86 -35.03 5.96
N GLU A 435 19.13 -35.56 4.99
CA GLU A 435 19.68 -36.37 3.90
C GLU A 435 20.62 -35.55 3.02
N MET A 436 20.21 -34.30 2.63
CA MET A 436 21.04 -33.43 1.83
C MET A 436 22.34 -33.01 2.57
N VAL A 437 22.23 -32.74 3.86
CA VAL A 437 23.39 -32.40 4.70
C VAL A 437 24.36 -33.57 4.78
N LYS A 438 23.90 -34.82 4.88
CA LYS A 438 24.72 -36.03 4.88
C LYS A 438 25.45 -36.20 3.54
N GLU A 439 24.83 -35.84 2.44
CA GLU A 439 25.44 -35.85 1.11
C GLU A 439 26.49 -34.77 0.91
N GLY A 440 26.64 -33.84 1.85
CA GLY A 440 27.57 -32.70 1.77
C GLY A 440 27.03 -31.54 0.93
N ARG A 441 25.75 -31.52 0.65
CA ARG A 441 25.12 -30.47 -0.13
C ARG A 441 24.66 -29.30 0.76
N PRO A 442 24.86 -28.05 0.35
CA PRO A 442 24.18 -26.92 0.98
C PRO A 442 22.68 -26.96 0.67
N VAL A 443 21.87 -26.53 1.62
CA VAL A 443 20.40 -26.52 1.52
C VAL A 443 19.88 -25.11 1.72
N LEU A 444 19.06 -24.65 0.81
CA LEU A 444 18.27 -23.43 0.95
C LEU A 444 16.80 -23.81 1.11
N VAL A 445 16.26 -23.47 2.28
CA VAL A 445 14.86 -23.75 2.63
C VAL A 445 14.06 -22.46 2.48
N GLY A 446 13.14 -22.46 1.55
CA GLY A 446 12.21 -21.34 1.34
C GLY A 446 10.97 -21.46 2.21
N THR A 447 10.63 -20.42 2.95
CA THR A 447 9.44 -20.34 3.79
C THR A 447 8.57 -19.16 3.40
N THR A 448 7.29 -19.20 3.72
CA THR A 448 6.33 -18.14 3.42
C THR A 448 6.16 -17.14 4.55
N SER A 449 6.50 -17.52 5.78
CA SER A 449 6.36 -16.63 6.95
C SER A 449 7.52 -16.75 7.93
N VAL A 450 7.64 -15.73 8.78
CA VAL A 450 8.59 -15.72 9.90
C VAL A 450 8.28 -16.83 10.91
N GLU A 451 7.01 -17.09 11.16
CA GLU A 451 6.56 -18.16 12.08
C GLU A 451 7.07 -19.53 11.62
N ILE A 452 6.90 -19.84 10.34
CA ILE A 452 7.37 -21.10 9.76
C ILE A 452 8.90 -21.20 9.85
N SER A 453 9.61 -20.10 9.54
CA SER A 453 11.08 -20.06 9.67
C SER A 453 11.54 -20.34 11.10
N GLU A 454 10.93 -19.72 12.09
CA GLU A 454 11.25 -19.93 13.50
C GLU A 454 10.91 -21.35 13.97
N MET A 455 9.78 -21.89 13.54
CA MET A 455 9.36 -23.26 13.84
C MET A 455 10.37 -24.29 13.27
N LEU A 456 10.72 -24.15 12.01
CA LEU A 456 11.72 -25.03 11.37
C LEU A 456 13.09 -24.89 12.01
N SER A 457 13.48 -23.68 12.39
CA SER A 457 14.73 -23.44 13.12
C SER A 457 14.78 -24.19 14.45
N LYS A 458 13.69 -24.18 15.22
CA LYS A 458 13.56 -24.94 16.46
C LYS A 458 13.63 -26.47 16.22
N MET A 459 12.97 -26.94 15.18
CA MET A 459 13.00 -28.36 14.80
C MET A 459 14.41 -28.82 14.41
N LEU A 460 15.13 -28.00 13.63
CA LEU A 460 16.52 -28.27 13.27
C LEU A 460 17.46 -28.24 14.47
N ALA A 461 17.27 -27.28 15.38
CA ALA A 461 18.04 -27.19 16.62
C ALA A 461 17.85 -28.45 17.52
N MET A 462 16.64 -28.97 17.64
CA MET A 462 16.35 -30.23 18.37
C MET A 462 17.07 -31.44 17.76
N ARG A 463 17.31 -31.44 16.46
CA ARG A 463 18.06 -32.48 15.74
C ARG A 463 19.55 -32.20 15.63
N LYS A 464 20.03 -31.12 16.26
CA LYS A 464 21.42 -30.67 16.28
C LYS A 464 21.98 -30.40 14.89
N ILE A 465 21.17 -29.88 13.99
CA ILE A 465 21.56 -29.45 12.67
C ILE A 465 21.87 -27.94 12.73
N GLU A 466 23.12 -27.57 12.43
CA GLU A 466 23.50 -26.19 12.33
C GLU A 466 22.86 -25.52 11.12
N HIS A 467 22.28 -24.32 11.34
CA HIS A 467 21.60 -23.60 10.31
C HIS A 467 21.64 -22.08 10.55
N ASN A 468 21.43 -21.32 9.49
CA ASN A 468 21.21 -19.89 9.54
C ASN A 468 19.77 -19.57 9.19
N VAL A 469 19.22 -18.52 9.79
CA VAL A 469 17.86 -18.04 9.50
C VAL A 469 17.95 -16.64 8.94
N LEU A 470 17.28 -16.44 7.82
CA LEU A 470 17.18 -15.19 7.11
C LEU A 470 15.71 -14.82 6.95
N ASN A 471 15.21 -13.93 7.80
CA ASN A 471 13.82 -13.48 7.79
C ASN A 471 13.73 -11.98 8.13
N ALA A 472 12.51 -11.45 8.15
CA ALA A 472 12.25 -10.04 8.41
C ALA A 472 12.88 -9.48 9.69
N LYS A 473 13.06 -10.32 10.73
CA LYS A 473 13.68 -9.91 12.01
C LYS A 473 15.20 -9.85 11.96
N LEU A 474 15.84 -10.52 11.00
CA LEU A 474 17.29 -10.75 10.95
C LEU A 474 17.99 -10.19 9.71
N HIS A 475 17.36 -9.21 9.05
CA HIS A 475 17.81 -8.65 7.76
C HIS A 475 19.19 -7.97 7.80
N GLN A 476 19.67 -7.52 8.96
CA GLN A 476 20.94 -6.80 9.07
C GLN A 476 22.18 -7.66 8.72
N ARG A 477 22.08 -8.98 8.81
CA ARG A 477 23.16 -9.91 8.46
C ARG A 477 22.92 -10.67 7.15
N GLU A 478 22.01 -10.18 6.34
CA GLU A 478 21.57 -10.87 5.13
C GLU A 478 22.72 -11.23 4.18
N ALA A 479 23.60 -10.29 3.91
CA ALA A 479 24.71 -10.49 2.99
C ALA A 479 25.70 -11.56 3.47
N ASP A 480 26.01 -11.57 4.79
CA ASP A 480 26.94 -12.54 5.37
C ASP A 480 26.34 -13.96 5.35
N ILE A 481 25.06 -14.08 5.64
CA ILE A 481 24.34 -15.37 5.62
C ILE A 481 24.32 -15.93 4.20
N VAL A 482 24.01 -15.10 3.21
CA VAL A 482 23.97 -15.51 1.80
C VAL A 482 25.35 -15.90 1.29
N ALA A 483 26.41 -15.20 1.73
CA ALA A 483 27.78 -15.56 1.39
C ALA A 483 28.19 -16.97 1.87
N GLN A 484 27.62 -17.41 2.98
CA GLN A 484 27.88 -18.75 3.55
C GLN A 484 26.94 -19.84 3.01
N ALA A 485 25.83 -19.47 2.41
CA ALA A 485 24.77 -20.40 2.03
C ALA A 485 25.18 -21.47 1.00
N GLY A 486 26.23 -21.25 0.25
CA GLY A 486 26.78 -22.18 -0.75
C GLY A 486 27.88 -23.11 -0.24
N GLN A 487 28.24 -23.05 1.05
CA GLN A 487 29.28 -23.91 1.63
C GLN A 487 28.74 -25.30 1.96
N LYS A 488 29.64 -26.28 2.06
CA LYS A 488 29.31 -27.67 2.33
C LYS A 488 28.45 -27.83 3.57
N SER A 489 27.33 -28.50 3.40
CA SER A 489 26.39 -28.88 4.48
C SER A 489 25.81 -27.71 5.29
N ILE A 490 25.87 -26.51 4.77
CA ILE A 490 25.23 -25.34 5.40
C ILE A 490 23.74 -25.33 5.05
N VAL A 491 22.90 -25.22 6.06
CA VAL A 491 21.46 -25.05 5.92
C VAL A 491 21.10 -23.60 6.14
N THR A 492 20.40 -23.00 5.18
CA THR A 492 19.89 -21.64 5.28
C THR A 492 18.38 -21.66 5.14
N ILE A 493 17.66 -21.17 6.16
CA ILE A 493 16.22 -20.97 6.10
C ILE A 493 15.99 -19.51 5.72
N ALA A 494 15.29 -19.27 4.62
CA ALA A 494 14.99 -17.92 4.14
C ALA A 494 13.49 -17.75 3.90
N THR A 495 12.93 -16.66 4.38
CA THR A 495 11.60 -16.22 3.93
C THR A 495 11.66 -15.83 2.47
N ASN A 496 10.51 -15.80 1.81
CA ASN A 496 10.41 -15.46 0.40
C ASN A 496 11.21 -14.19 0.08
N MET A 497 11.96 -14.26 -1.01
CA MET A 497 12.72 -13.13 -1.56
C MET A 497 13.88 -12.60 -0.70
N ALA A 498 14.08 -13.09 0.50
CA ALA A 498 15.26 -12.72 1.31
C ALA A 498 16.55 -13.09 0.56
N GLY A 499 17.55 -12.21 0.57
CA GLY A 499 18.81 -12.41 -0.16
C GLY A 499 18.68 -12.31 -1.70
N ARG A 500 17.60 -11.78 -2.23
CA ARG A 500 17.41 -11.57 -3.66
C ARG A 500 18.50 -10.67 -4.25
N GLY A 501 18.90 -10.93 -5.48
CA GLY A 501 19.96 -10.18 -6.18
C GLY A 501 21.38 -10.51 -5.76
N THR A 502 21.54 -11.42 -4.77
CA THR A 502 22.87 -11.91 -4.36
C THR A 502 23.09 -13.32 -4.84
N ASP A 503 24.27 -13.59 -5.39
CA ASP A 503 24.63 -14.89 -5.93
C ASP A 503 25.18 -15.83 -4.85
N ILE A 504 24.75 -17.09 -4.89
CA ILE A 504 25.25 -18.15 -4.00
C ILE A 504 26.37 -18.89 -4.73
N LYS A 505 27.59 -18.67 -4.31
CA LYS A 505 28.77 -19.30 -4.92
C LYS A 505 28.98 -20.70 -4.37
N LEU A 506 29.22 -21.66 -5.27
CA LEU A 506 29.48 -23.05 -4.92
C LEU A 506 30.97 -23.40 -5.15
N SER A 507 31.55 -24.17 -4.21
CA SER A 507 32.87 -24.76 -4.40
C SER A 507 32.82 -25.95 -5.37
N PRO A 508 33.94 -26.36 -5.97
CA PRO A 508 33.99 -27.58 -6.80
C PRO A 508 33.56 -28.85 -6.05
N GLU A 509 33.86 -28.96 -4.74
CA GLU A 509 33.43 -30.05 -3.89
C GLU A 509 31.91 -30.14 -3.75
N VAL A 510 31.26 -28.96 -3.55
CA VAL A 510 29.80 -28.89 -3.46
C VAL A 510 29.14 -29.21 -4.79
N LYS A 511 29.70 -28.75 -5.91
CA LYS A 511 29.22 -29.11 -7.26
C LYS A 511 29.31 -30.60 -7.54
N ALA A 512 30.41 -31.25 -7.12
CA ALA A 512 30.57 -32.69 -7.21
C ALA A 512 29.56 -33.48 -6.37
N ALA A 513 29.17 -32.95 -5.22
CA ALA A 513 28.16 -33.55 -4.34
C ALA A 513 26.71 -33.40 -4.85
N GLY A 514 26.47 -32.61 -5.88
CA GLY A 514 25.15 -32.40 -6.48
C GLY A 514 24.65 -30.94 -6.46
N GLY A 515 25.47 -29.99 -5.98
CA GLY A 515 25.14 -28.57 -5.91
C GLY A 515 24.16 -28.15 -4.84
N LEU A 516 23.61 -26.97 -4.97
CA LEU A 516 22.64 -26.42 -4.02
C LEU A 516 21.30 -27.15 -4.11
N ALA A 517 20.80 -27.60 -2.95
CA ALA A 517 19.45 -28.17 -2.84
C ALA A 517 18.45 -27.11 -2.39
N ILE A 518 17.44 -26.89 -3.20
CA ILE A 518 16.32 -25.99 -2.90
C ILE A 518 15.16 -26.81 -2.35
N ILE A 519 14.69 -26.44 -1.15
CA ILE A 519 13.52 -27.03 -0.53
C ILE A 519 12.50 -25.93 -0.31
N GLY A 520 11.38 -25.95 -1.04
CA GLY A 520 10.23 -25.10 -0.80
C GLY A 520 9.31 -25.76 0.22
N THR A 521 8.99 -25.07 1.30
CA THR A 521 8.10 -25.59 2.34
C THR A 521 6.63 -25.39 2.03
N GLU A 522 6.33 -24.61 1.00
CA GLU A 522 5.00 -24.30 0.51
C GLU A 522 5.10 -23.75 -0.93
N ARG A 523 4.08 -23.97 -1.74
CA ARG A 523 3.92 -23.28 -3.00
C ARG A 523 3.40 -21.86 -2.74
N HIS A 524 4.04 -20.88 -3.34
CA HIS A 524 3.59 -19.50 -3.28
C HIS A 524 2.33 -19.30 -4.12
N GLU A 525 1.59 -18.23 -3.86
CA GLU A 525 0.45 -17.81 -4.69
C GLU A 525 0.84 -17.46 -6.12
N SER A 526 2.07 -17.03 -6.34
CA SER A 526 2.62 -16.71 -7.66
C SER A 526 3.66 -17.74 -8.09
N ARG A 527 3.48 -18.30 -9.30
CA ARG A 527 4.44 -19.21 -9.92
C ARG A 527 5.83 -18.57 -10.09
N ARG A 528 5.84 -17.29 -10.30
CA ARG A 528 7.05 -16.49 -10.47
C ARG A 528 7.94 -16.53 -9.23
N VAL A 529 7.38 -16.43 -8.04
CA VAL A 529 8.12 -16.50 -6.76
C VAL A 529 8.73 -17.90 -6.56
N ASP A 530 8.00 -18.96 -6.90
CA ASP A 530 8.51 -20.31 -6.88
C ASP A 530 9.69 -20.49 -7.86
N ARG A 531 9.58 -19.92 -9.07
CA ARG A 531 10.68 -19.93 -10.05
C ARG A 531 11.90 -19.15 -9.57
N GLN A 532 11.71 -18.05 -8.84
CA GLN A 532 12.80 -17.29 -8.23
C GLN A 532 13.54 -18.11 -7.17
N LEU A 533 12.81 -18.83 -6.34
CA LEU A 533 13.41 -19.74 -5.36
C LEU A 533 14.22 -20.85 -6.05
N ARG A 534 13.65 -21.52 -7.04
CA ARG A 534 14.35 -22.54 -7.86
C ARG A 534 15.59 -21.97 -8.55
N GLY A 535 15.49 -20.76 -9.07
CA GLY A 535 16.55 -20.07 -9.80
C GLY A 535 17.77 -19.69 -8.97
N ARG A 536 17.74 -19.95 -7.67
CA ARG A 536 18.92 -19.82 -6.80
C ARG A 536 19.92 -20.96 -7.02
N ALA A 537 19.47 -22.10 -7.49
CA ALA A 537 20.28 -23.25 -7.87
C ALA A 537 20.37 -23.39 -9.39
N GLY A 538 21.38 -24.12 -9.87
CA GLY A 538 21.54 -24.43 -11.28
C GLY A 538 21.98 -23.24 -12.15
N ARG A 539 22.61 -22.25 -11.58
CA ARG A 539 23.11 -21.07 -12.29
C ARG A 539 24.35 -21.41 -13.11
N GLN A 540 24.46 -20.89 -14.34
CA GLN A 540 25.59 -21.11 -15.26
C GLN A 540 25.93 -22.59 -15.48
N GLY A 541 24.91 -23.44 -15.55
CA GLY A 541 25.07 -24.87 -15.75
C GLY A 541 25.55 -25.66 -14.53
N ASP A 542 25.56 -25.05 -13.33
CA ASP A 542 25.85 -25.74 -12.08
C ASP A 542 24.82 -26.83 -11.80
N PRO A 543 25.21 -27.96 -11.21
CA PRO A 543 24.26 -28.96 -10.71
C PRO A 543 23.46 -28.35 -9.54
N GLY A 544 22.27 -28.88 -9.33
CA GLY A 544 21.39 -28.48 -8.26
C GLY A 544 20.09 -29.26 -8.32
N SER A 545 19.25 -29.08 -7.33
CA SER A 545 17.91 -29.67 -7.29
C SER A 545 16.91 -28.76 -6.62
N SER A 546 15.63 -28.92 -6.95
CA SER A 546 14.53 -28.27 -6.26
C SER A 546 13.39 -29.24 -6.00
N VAL A 547 12.76 -29.13 -4.88
CA VAL A 547 11.56 -29.87 -4.50
C VAL A 547 10.67 -28.99 -3.64
N PHE A 548 9.36 -29.02 -3.88
CA PHE A 548 8.37 -28.35 -3.05
C PHE A 548 7.57 -29.38 -2.25
N PHE A 549 7.44 -29.10 -0.96
CA PHE A 549 6.61 -29.87 -0.05
C PHE A 549 5.29 -29.14 0.14
N VAL A 550 4.19 -29.79 -0.16
CA VAL A 550 2.85 -29.22 -0.15
C VAL A 550 1.97 -30.01 0.81
N SER A 551 1.11 -29.33 1.54
CA SER A 551 0.07 -29.93 2.36
C SER A 551 -1.30 -29.51 1.87
N LEU A 552 -2.32 -30.35 2.02
CA LEU A 552 -3.71 -29.98 1.80
C LEU A 552 -4.20 -28.89 2.75
N GLU A 553 -3.52 -28.69 3.88
CA GLU A 553 -3.78 -27.62 4.85
C GLU A 553 -3.13 -26.30 4.50
N ASP A 554 -2.25 -26.25 3.49
CA ASP A 554 -1.62 -25.02 3.03
C ASP A 554 -2.66 -24.05 2.44
N ASP A 555 -2.46 -22.75 2.61
CA ASP A 555 -3.44 -21.74 2.23
C ASP A 555 -3.77 -21.77 0.73
N LEU A 556 -2.80 -21.96 -0.13
CA LEU A 556 -3.03 -22.11 -1.56
C LEU A 556 -3.97 -23.28 -1.86
N MET A 557 -3.75 -24.42 -1.20
CA MET A 557 -4.57 -25.61 -1.38
C MET A 557 -5.95 -25.46 -0.73
N ARG A 558 -6.00 -24.83 0.41
CA ARG A 558 -7.23 -24.58 1.17
C ARG A 558 -8.18 -23.62 0.47
N LEU A 559 -7.64 -22.50 -0.07
CA LEU A 559 -8.44 -21.42 -0.64
C LEU A 559 -8.75 -21.60 -2.12
N PHE A 560 -7.82 -22.17 -2.88
CA PHE A 560 -7.87 -22.16 -4.35
C PHE A 560 -7.84 -23.53 -5.02
N SER A 561 -7.77 -24.63 -4.24
CA SER A 561 -7.88 -25.97 -4.83
C SER A 561 -9.29 -26.18 -5.42
N SER A 562 -9.32 -26.63 -6.66
CA SER A 562 -10.60 -26.97 -7.33
C SER A 562 -11.20 -28.23 -6.71
N ASP A 563 -12.53 -28.39 -6.82
CA ASP A 563 -13.24 -29.63 -6.46
C ASP A 563 -12.63 -30.85 -7.12
N ARG A 564 -12.01 -30.66 -8.28
CA ARG A 564 -11.31 -31.72 -9.00
C ARG A 564 -10.09 -32.26 -8.26
N ILE A 565 -9.31 -31.38 -7.59
CA ILE A 565 -8.15 -31.84 -6.82
C ILE A 565 -8.65 -32.62 -5.60
N ALA A 566 -9.63 -32.10 -4.86
CA ALA A 566 -10.24 -32.78 -3.74
C ALA A 566 -10.84 -34.14 -4.17
N SER A 567 -11.55 -34.18 -5.29
CA SER A 567 -12.15 -35.40 -5.84
C SER A 567 -11.09 -36.42 -6.31
N VAL A 568 -9.99 -35.97 -6.91
CA VAL A 568 -8.89 -36.85 -7.33
C VAL A 568 -8.18 -37.42 -6.12
N MET A 569 -7.95 -36.60 -5.09
CA MET A 569 -7.36 -37.07 -3.82
C MET A 569 -8.24 -38.10 -3.12
N ASP A 570 -9.55 -37.86 -3.09
CA ASP A 570 -10.53 -38.78 -2.52
C ASP A 570 -10.56 -40.12 -3.28
N LYS A 571 -10.52 -40.08 -4.61
CA LYS A 571 -10.48 -41.30 -5.45
C LYS A 571 -9.20 -42.10 -5.31
N LEU A 572 -8.08 -41.44 -5.02
CA LEU A 572 -6.80 -42.09 -4.78
C LEU A 572 -6.71 -42.74 -3.37
N GLY A 573 -7.72 -42.50 -2.54
CA GLY A 573 -7.78 -43.04 -1.18
C GLY A 573 -6.64 -42.57 -0.26
N PHE A 574 -6.24 -41.29 -0.45
CA PHE A 574 -5.12 -40.68 0.27
C PHE A 574 -5.33 -40.69 1.78
N LYS A 575 -4.45 -41.34 2.50
CA LYS A 575 -4.51 -41.51 3.95
C LYS A 575 -3.43 -40.71 4.66
N GLU A 576 -3.66 -40.40 5.91
CA GLU A 576 -2.64 -39.81 6.79
C GLU A 576 -1.40 -40.70 6.83
N GLY A 577 -0.21 -40.09 6.63
CA GLY A 577 1.06 -40.78 6.55
C GLY A 577 1.52 -41.14 5.14
N GLU A 578 0.67 -40.96 4.13
CA GLU A 578 1.04 -41.21 2.74
C GLU A 578 1.55 -39.93 2.07
N MET A 579 2.50 -40.08 1.18
CA MET A 579 3.00 -39.00 0.32
C MET A 579 2.60 -39.28 -1.14
N ILE A 580 2.11 -38.28 -1.83
CA ILE A 580 1.81 -38.38 -3.26
C ILE A 580 2.79 -37.50 -4.04
N GLU A 581 3.45 -38.11 -5.00
CA GLU A 581 4.32 -37.45 -5.96
C GLU A 581 3.87 -37.80 -7.39
N HIS A 582 3.16 -36.88 -8.04
CA HIS A 582 2.64 -37.11 -9.38
C HIS A 582 2.55 -35.81 -10.19
N LYS A 583 3.03 -35.84 -11.43
CA LYS A 583 3.03 -34.68 -12.34
C LYS A 583 1.64 -34.05 -12.53
N MET A 584 0.59 -34.85 -12.51
CA MET A 584 -0.79 -34.35 -12.68
C MET A 584 -1.22 -33.46 -11.51
N ILE A 585 -0.74 -33.73 -10.32
CA ILE A 585 -1.02 -32.93 -9.11
C ILE A 585 -0.24 -31.62 -9.18
N SER A 586 1.05 -31.68 -9.52
CA SER A 586 1.86 -30.46 -9.75
C SER A 586 1.22 -29.53 -10.79
N ASN A 587 0.73 -30.07 -11.90
CA ASN A 587 0.04 -29.30 -12.93
C ASN A 587 -1.28 -28.68 -12.40
N SER A 588 -1.97 -29.37 -11.49
CA SER A 588 -3.21 -28.88 -10.88
C SER A 588 -2.94 -27.73 -9.90
N ILE A 589 -1.84 -27.81 -9.17
CA ILE A 589 -1.36 -26.74 -8.29
C ILE A 589 -0.99 -25.50 -9.12
N GLU A 590 -0.28 -25.67 -10.22
CA GLU A 590 0.04 -24.56 -11.13
C GLU A 590 -1.20 -23.88 -11.72
N ARG A 591 -2.25 -24.63 -12.01
CA ARG A 591 -3.53 -24.04 -12.44
C ARG A 591 -4.21 -23.24 -11.34
N ALA A 592 -4.11 -23.70 -10.09
CA ALA A 592 -4.60 -22.96 -8.94
C ALA A 592 -3.83 -21.64 -8.78
N GLN A 593 -2.49 -21.70 -8.87
CA GLN A 593 -1.65 -20.50 -8.85
C GLN A 593 -2.02 -19.48 -9.94
N LYS A 594 -2.26 -19.97 -11.16
CA LYS A 594 -2.68 -19.11 -12.27
C LYS A 594 -3.98 -18.36 -11.98
N LYS A 595 -4.97 -19.01 -11.39
CA LYS A 595 -6.21 -18.36 -10.97
C LYS A 595 -5.98 -17.28 -9.91
N VAL A 596 -5.09 -17.54 -8.96
CA VAL A 596 -4.71 -16.55 -7.95
C VAL A 596 -4.00 -15.37 -8.58
N GLU A 597 -3.07 -15.61 -9.49
CA GLU A 597 -2.37 -14.56 -10.24
C GLU A 597 -3.36 -13.66 -10.99
N GLU A 598 -4.34 -14.25 -11.69
CA GLU A 598 -5.39 -13.53 -12.40
C GLU A 598 -6.26 -12.69 -11.44
N ASN A 599 -6.63 -13.24 -10.29
CA ASN A 599 -7.36 -12.51 -9.26
C ASN A 599 -6.55 -11.35 -8.67
N ASN A 600 -5.30 -11.59 -8.36
CA ASN A 600 -4.40 -10.56 -7.83
C ASN A 600 -4.12 -9.45 -8.86
N PHE A 601 -4.01 -9.81 -10.13
CA PHE A 601 -3.94 -8.82 -11.21
C PHE A 601 -5.20 -7.96 -11.26
N GLY A 602 -6.39 -8.58 -11.14
CA GLY A 602 -7.66 -7.85 -11.07
C GLY A 602 -7.71 -6.84 -9.93
N ILE A 603 -7.21 -7.21 -8.75
CA ILE A 603 -7.13 -6.33 -7.59
C ILE A 603 -6.16 -5.16 -7.86
N ARG A 604 -4.96 -5.44 -8.38
CA ARG A 604 -3.98 -4.39 -8.72
C ARG A 604 -4.50 -3.45 -9.80
N LYS A 605 -5.17 -3.98 -10.80
CA LYS A 605 -5.78 -3.21 -11.87
C LYS A 605 -6.86 -2.26 -11.33
N ARG A 606 -7.73 -2.75 -10.46
CA ARG A 606 -8.76 -1.92 -9.82
C ARG A 606 -8.13 -0.81 -8.96
N LEU A 607 -7.10 -1.13 -8.19
CA LEU A 607 -6.37 -0.12 -7.41
C LEU A 607 -5.80 0.98 -8.30
N LEU A 608 -5.23 0.59 -9.45
CA LEU A 608 -4.70 1.53 -10.42
C LEU A 608 -5.80 2.37 -11.07
N GLU A 609 -6.94 1.79 -11.43
CA GLU A 609 -8.09 2.51 -12.00
C GLU A 609 -8.58 3.60 -11.04
N TYR A 610 -8.68 3.33 -9.75
CA TYR A 610 -8.98 4.36 -8.74
C TYR A 610 -7.89 5.43 -8.66
N ASP A 611 -6.63 5.04 -8.66
CA ASP A 611 -5.52 6.00 -8.60
C ASP A 611 -5.39 6.81 -9.90
N ASP A 612 -5.80 6.28 -11.05
CA ASP A 612 -5.79 7.01 -12.32
C ASP A 612 -6.76 8.21 -12.30
N VAL A 613 -7.89 8.09 -11.62
CA VAL A 613 -8.80 9.23 -11.36
C VAL A 613 -8.09 10.28 -10.52
N MET A 614 -7.48 9.86 -9.42
CA MET A 614 -6.70 10.76 -8.56
C MET A 614 -5.48 11.33 -9.28
N ASN A 615 -4.86 10.57 -10.16
CA ASN A 615 -3.65 10.98 -10.87
C ASN A 615 -3.89 12.15 -11.82
N LYS A 616 -5.05 12.22 -12.46
CA LYS A 616 -5.42 13.39 -13.27
C LYS A 616 -5.48 14.66 -12.43
N GLN A 617 -6.08 14.57 -11.24
CA GLN A 617 -6.11 15.67 -10.28
C GLN A 617 -4.72 16.01 -9.75
N ARG A 618 -3.95 14.98 -9.38
CA ARG A 618 -2.58 15.12 -8.88
C ARG A 618 -1.69 15.88 -9.87
N VAL A 619 -1.70 15.49 -11.13
CA VAL A 619 -0.92 16.15 -12.18
C VAL A 619 -1.31 17.61 -12.32
N ALA A 620 -2.61 17.92 -12.32
CA ALA A 620 -3.09 19.30 -12.42
C ALA A 620 -2.67 20.15 -11.21
N VAL A 621 -2.85 19.63 -10.00
CA VAL A 621 -2.49 20.31 -8.75
C VAL A 621 -0.99 20.50 -8.62
N TYR A 622 -0.21 19.46 -8.88
CA TYR A 622 1.25 19.51 -8.77
C TYR A 622 1.87 20.43 -9.83
N THR A 623 1.28 20.54 -11.02
CA THR A 623 1.70 21.49 -12.04
C THR A 623 1.48 22.93 -11.57
N LYS A 624 0.29 23.24 -11.05
CA LYS A 624 -0.02 24.58 -10.48
C LYS A 624 0.91 24.90 -9.30
N ARG A 625 1.10 23.93 -8.42
CA ARG A 625 1.99 24.06 -7.27
C ARG A 625 3.43 24.36 -7.69
N ARG A 626 3.92 23.68 -8.71
CA ARG A 626 5.28 23.90 -9.23
C ARG A 626 5.44 25.30 -9.82
N HIS A 627 4.46 25.79 -10.57
CA HIS A 627 4.47 27.17 -11.07
C HIS A 627 4.53 28.17 -9.91
N ALA A 628 3.73 27.98 -8.87
CA ALA A 628 3.77 28.82 -7.68
C ALA A 628 5.13 28.73 -6.97
N LEU A 629 5.69 27.52 -6.82
CA LEU A 629 6.97 27.29 -6.18
C LEU A 629 8.12 27.99 -6.91
N MET A 630 8.12 27.93 -8.25
CA MET A 630 9.14 28.59 -9.08
C MET A 630 8.93 30.10 -9.20
N GLY A 631 7.84 30.64 -8.70
CA GLY A 631 7.49 32.04 -8.82
C GLY A 631 7.06 32.47 -10.22
N GLU A 632 6.77 31.50 -11.08
CA GLU A 632 6.30 31.76 -12.44
C GLU A 632 4.83 32.17 -12.44
N ARG A 633 4.50 33.28 -13.10
CA ARG A 633 3.13 33.74 -13.35
C ARG A 633 2.25 34.04 -12.11
N ILE A 634 2.84 34.07 -10.89
CA ILE A 634 2.07 34.32 -9.66
C ILE A 634 1.19 35.56 -9.78
N GLY A 635 1.73 36.64 -10.28
CA GLY A 635 0.98 37.91 -10.49
C GLY A 635 -0.21 37.71 -11.42
N MET A 636 -0.05 36.99 -12.54
CA MET A 636 -1.16 36.68 -13.46
C MET A 636 -2.20 35.78 -12.81
N ASP A 637 -1.78 34.78 -12.07
CA ASP A 637 -2.70 33.87 -11.40
C ASP A 637 -3.55 34.60 -10.36
N ILE A 638 -2.96 35.49 -9.59
CA ILE A 638 -3.68 36.31 -8.61
C ILE A 638 -4.66 37.25 -9.31
N VAL A 639 -4.25 37.91 -10.39
CA VAL A 639 -5.14 38.78 -11.19
C VAL A 639 -6.34 37.98 -11.72
N ASN A 640 -6.13 36.82 -12.26
CA ASN A 640 -7.19 35.93 -12.74
C ASN A 640 -8.12 35.48 -11.61
N MET A 641 -7.57 35.13 -10.44
CA MET A 641 -8.37 34.73 -9.26
C MET A 641 -9.25 35.90 -8.78
N ILE A 642 -8.71 37.13 -8.77
CA ILE A 642 -9.49 38.31 -8.41
C ILE A 642 -10.61 38.56 -9.42
N TRP A 643 -10.31 38.41 -10.71
CA TRP A 643 -11.32 38.55 -11.77
C TRP A 643 -12.44 37.50 -11.61
N ASP A 644 -12.08 36.21 -11.45
CA ASP A 644 -13.06 35.13 -11.30
C ASP A 644 -13.95 35.37 -10.07
N ARG A 645 -13.38 35.90 -9.02
CA ARG A 645 -14.13 36.18 -7.79
C ARG A 645 -15.06 37.39 -7.96
N CYS A 646 -14.63 38.41 -8.67
CA CYS A 646 -15.48 39.55 -9.03
C CYS A 646 -16.64 39.15 -9.94
N ALA A 647 -16.37 38.33 -10.96
CA ALA A 647 -17.38 37.82 -11.87
C ALA A 647 -18.42 36.95 -11.13
N TYR A 648 -17.96 36.07 -10.23
CA TYR A 648 -18.83 35.24 -9.39
C TYR A 648 -19.72 36.09 -8.47
N ALA A 649 -19.14 37.08 -7.79
CA ALA A 649 -19.86 37.90 -6.81
C ALA A 649 -21.05 38.64 -7.44
N VAL A 650 -20.90 39.17 -8.64
CA VAL A 650 -21.98 39.95 -9.30
C VAL A 650 -23.12 39.07 -9.80
N GLU A 651 -22.92 37.75 -9.92
CA GLU A 651 -23.94 36.78 -10.38
C GLU A 651 -24.85 36.26 -9.25
N LEU A 652 -24.63 36.61 -8.00
CA LEU A 652 -25.36 36.08 -6.85
C LEU A 652 -26.86 36.46 -6.77
N GLY A 653 -27.31 37.39 -7.64
CA GLY A 653 -28.73 37.70 -7.84
C GLY A 653 -29.39 38.60 -6.79
N ASP A 654 -28.81 38.79 -5.62
CA ASP A 654 -29.29 39.64 -4.54
C ASP A 654 -28.19 40.63 -4.15
N PHE A 655 -28.52 41.94 -4.14
CA PHE A 655 -27.53 42.99 -3.86
C PHE A 655 -26.89 42.87 -2.48
N ASP A 656 -27.65 42.52 -1.45
CA ASP A 656 -27.09 42.33 -0.10
C ASP A 656 -26.10 41.15 -0.06
N ASN A 657 -26.38 40.05 -0.77
CA ASN A 657 -25.47 38.91 -0.89
C ASN A 657 -24.20 39.29 -1.68
N VAL A 658 -24.34 40.06 -2.76
CA VAL A 658 -23.18 40.57 -3.52
C VAL A 658 -22.30 41.45 -2.65
N LYS A 659 -22.90 42.34 -1.89
CA LYS A 659 -22.21 43.25 -0.98
C LYS A 659 -21.42 42.49 0.10
N MET A 660 -22.05 41.47 0.70
CA MET A 660 -21.41 40.63 1.69
C MET A 660 -20.28 39.78 1.10
N GLU A 661 -20.47 39.20 -0.07
CA GLU A 661 -19.45 38.41 -0.77
C GLU A 661 -18.21 39.27 -1.10
N ILE A 662 -18.41 40.46 -1.63
CA ILE A 662 -17.30 41.40 -1.94
C ILE A 662 -16.58 41.81 -0.66
N LEU A 663 -17.30 42.09 0.44
CA LEU A 663 -16.69 42.44 1.72
C LEU A 663 -15.85 41.27 2.29
N GLN A 664 -16.39 40.08 2.27
CA GLN A 664 -15.75 38.89 2.87
C GLN A 664 -14.55 38.39 2.04
N THR A 665 -14.64 38.40 0.72
CA THR A 665 -13.62 37.82 -0.16
C THR A 665 -12.60 38.80 -0.69
N LEU A 666 -13.02 40.03 -1.01
CA LEU A 666 -12.16 41.07 -1.56
C LEU A 666 -11.77 42.15 -0.53
N ALA A 667 -12.32 42.05 0.68
CA ALA A 667 -12.05 42.98 1.79
C ALA A 667 -12.18 44.47 1.39
N MET A 668 -13.26 44.77 0.70
CA MET A 668 -13.59 46.14 0.24
C MET A 668 -15.09 46.35 0.26
N GLU A 669 -15.49 47.61 0.21
CA GLU A 669 -16.89 47.97 0.03
C GLU A 669 -17.30 47.76 -1.43
N VAL A 670 -18.58 47.44 -1.67
CA VAL A 670 -19.13 47.28 -3.03
C VAL A 670 -18.98 48.58 -3.81
N PRO A 671 -18.42 48.57 -5.02
CA PRO A 671 -18.09 49.79 -5.77
C PRO A 671 -19.27 50.38 -6.56
N PHE A 672 -20.48 49.85 -6.39
CA PHE A 672 -21.69 50.30 -7.07
C PHE A 672 -22.86 50.31 -6.10
N THR A 673 -23.91 51.07 -6.46
CA THR A 673 -25.17 51.17 -5.71
C THR A 673 -26.14 50.06 -6.13
N GLU A 674 -27.19 49.81 -5.33
CA GLU A 674 -28.23 48.85 -5.67
C GLU A 674 -28.94 49.21 -6.98
N GLU A 675 -29.13 50.54 -7.24
CA GLU A 675 -29.71 51.02 -8.48
C GLU A 675 -28.84 50.67 -9.68
N GLU A 676 -27.52 50.87 -9.58
CA GLU A 676 -26.56 50.48 -10.63
C GLU A 676 -26.54 48.99 -10.83
N TYR A 677 -26.61 48.20 -9.77
CA TYR A 677 -26.67 46.76 -9.83
C TYR A 677 -27.86 46.22 -10.63
N ASN A 678 -29.02 46.85 -10.45
CA ASN A 678 -30.23 46.47 -11.15
C ASN A 678 -30.28 46.92 -12.62
N LYS A 679 -29.53 47.99 -12.98
CA LYS A 679 -29.54 48.59 -14.30
C LYS A 679 -28.38 48.21 -15.21
N MET A 680 -27.21 47.95 -14.66
CA MET A 680 -26.00 47.61 -15.41
C MET A 680 -25.94 46.15 -15.81
N ARG A 681 -25.26 45.87 -16.91
CA ARG A 681 -24.96 44.50 -17.32
C ARG A 681 -23.99 43.86 -16.31
N LYS A 682 -24.12 42.53 -16.09
CA LYS A 682 -23.26 41.79 -15.16
C LYS A 682 -21.79 41.91 -15.52
N GLU A 683 -21.44 41.92 -16.79
CA GLU A 683 -20.06 42.10 -17.27
C GLU A 683 -19.48 43.44 -16.87
N ASP A 684 -20.25 44.55 -17.04
CA ASP A 684 -19.81 45.89 -16.66
C ASP A 684 -19.65 46.03 -15.14
N LEU A 685 -20.54 45.38 -14.37
CA LEU A 685 -20.42 45.33 -12.92
C LEU A 685 -19.18 44.54 -12.49
N ALA A 686 -18.87 43.41 -13.16
CA ALA A 686 -17.68 42.62 -12.89
C ALA A 686 -16.40 43.39 -13.18
N GLU A 687 -16.33 44.15 -14.30
CA GLU A 687 -15.20 45.01 -14.63
C GLU A 687 -15.00 46.13 -13.61
N LYS A 688 -16.08 46.79 -13.20
CA LYS A 688 -16.04 47.83 -12.18
C LYS A 688 -15.56 47.30 -10.83
N THR A 689 -16.04 46.15 -10.45
CA THR A 689 -15.62 45.45 -9.24
C THR A 689 -14.15 45.03 -9.30
N PHE A 690 -13.71 44.49 -10.43
CA PHE A 690 -12.34 44.10 -10.66
C PHE A 690 -11.36 45.27 -10.57
N GLU A 691 -11.67 46.41 -11.22
CA GLU A 691 -10.86 47.60 -11.14
C GLU A 691 -10.71 48.12 -9.71
N ALA A 692 -11.80 48.15 -8.96
CA ALA A 692 -11.79 48.53 -7.54
C ALA A 692 -10.98 47.54 -6.70
N ALA A 693 -11.14 46.26 -6.95
CA ALA A 693 -10.40 45.20 -6.25
C ALA A 693 -8.90 45.26 -6.52
N MET A 694 -8.50 45.48 -7.76
CA MET A 694 -7.08 45.61 -8.13
C MET A 694 -6.44 46.87 -7.52
N ASN A 695 -7.15 47.99 -7.46
CA ASN A 695 -6.66 49.17 -6.78
C ASN A 695 -6.52 48.98 -5.27
N ASN A 696 -7.46 48.31 -4.64
CA ASN A 696 -7.38 47.94 -3.24
C ASN A 696 -6.22 47.00 -2.95
N PHE A 697 -6.04 45.98 -3.76
CA PHE A 697 -4.94 45.02 -3.64
C PHE A 697 -3.58 45.67 -3.78
N LYS A 698 -3.39 46.51 -4.80
CA LYS A 698 -2.16 47.27 -5.02
C LYS A 698 -1.85 48.21 -3.85
N ARG A 699 -2.85 48.93 -3.36
CA ARG A 699 -2.67 49.80 -2.19
C ARG A 699 -2.20 49.06 -0.95
N LYS A 700 -2.76 47.86 -0.67
CA LYS A 700 -2.39 47.05 0.47
C LYS A 700 -0.99 46.47 0.32
N THR A 701 -0.63 46.00 -0.84
CA THR A 701 0.71 45.44 -1.12
C THR A 701 1.79 46.50 -1.09
N ASP A 702 1.54 47.70 -1.63
CA ASP A 702 2.46 48.83 -1.58
C ASP A 702 2.67 49.28 -0.11
N ARG A 703 1.62 49.32 0.69
CA ARG A 703 1.71 49.62 2.13
C ARG A 703 2.55 48.58 2.91
N MET A 704 2.36 47.30 2.61
CA MET A 704 3.16 46.24 3.21
C MET A 704 4.65 46.43 2.92
N ALA A 705 5.02 46.68 1.69
CA ALA A 705 6.38 46.95 1.28
C ALA A 705 6.96 48.20 1.97
N GLN A 706 6.22 49.29 2.05
CA GLN A 706 6.62 50.54 2.71
C GLN A 706 6.84 50.37 4.21
N ILE A 707 6.03 49.60 4.91
CA ILE A 707 6.20 49.30 6.34
C ILE A 707 7.45 48.47 6.60
N ALA A 708 7.74 47.50 5.76
CA ALA A 708 8.84 46.56 5.93
C ALA A 708 10.21 47.15 5.50
N ASN A 709 10.22 48.04 4.53
CA ASN A 709 11.46 48.55 3.93
C ASN A 709 12.45 49.18 4.91
N PRO A 710 12.07 50.01 5.87
CA PRO A 710 13.02 50.56 6.83
C PRO A 710 13.74 49.51 7.67
N VAL A 711 13.01 48.49 8.09
CA VAL A 711 13.57 47.38 8.88
C VAL A 711 14.52 46.55 8.04
N ILE A 712 14.15 46.21 6.83
CA ILE A 712 14.99 45.44 5.88
C ILE A 712 16.29 46.19 5.60
N LYS A 713 16.20 47.48 5.36
CA LYS A 713 17.33 48.37 5.10
C LYS A 713 18.33 48.38 6.26
N GLN A 714 17.82 48.51 7.47
CA GLN A 714 18.62 48.46 8.69
C GLN A 714 19.30 47.10 8.87
N VAL A 715 18.58 46.00 8.71
CA VAL A 715 19.13 44.66 8.89
C VAL A 715 20.18 44.33 7.82
N TYR A 716 19.95 44.73 6.57
CA TYR A 716 20.92 44.50 5.49
C TYR A 716 22.20 45.29 5.68
N GLU A 717 22.13 46.56 6.03
CA GLU A 717 23.28 47.44 6.23
C GLU A 717 24.12 47.02 7.44
N MET A 718 23.50 46.51 8.50
CA MET A 718 24.19 46.05 9.72
C MET A 718 24.66 44.61 9.65
N GLN A 719 23.89 43.70 9.07
CA GLN A 719 24.09 42.24 9.15
C GLN A 719 23.91 41.51 7.80
N GLY A 720 23.89 42.22 6.67
CA GLY A 720 23.65 41.64 5.35
C GLY A 720 24.66 40.58 4.91
N HIS A 721 25.84 40.60 5.46
CA HIS A 721 26.89 39.62 5.22
C HIS A 721 26.75 38.33 6.03
N MET A 722 25.87 38.34 7.06
CA MET A 722 25.68 37.22 7.97
C MET A 722 24.48 36.33 7.58
N TYR A 723 23.49 36.91 6.89
CA TYR A 723 22.24 36.23 6.58
C TYR A 723 21.90 36.30 5.10
N GLU A 724 21.66 35.17 4.47
CA GLU A 724 21.13 35.07 3.11
C GLU A 724 19.62 35.30 3.12
N ASN A 725 18.92 34.63 4.03
CA ASN A 725 17.47 34.69 4.21
C ASN A 725 17.12 35.16 5.62
N ILE A 726 16.00 35.85 5.74
CA ILE A 726 15.42 36.26 7.02
C ILE A 726 13.98 35.80 7.13
N MET A 727 13.52 35.61 8.37
CA MET A 727 12.13 35.30 8.64
C MET A 727 11.37 36.57 8.99
N ILE A 728 10.30 36.84 8.26
CA ILE A 728 9.44 37.99 8.46
C ILE A 728 8.08 37.52 8.93
N PRO A 729 7.62 37.95 10.12
CA PRO A 729 6.28 37.64 10.60
C PRO A 729 5.27 38.58 9.93
N ILE A 730 4.22 38.00 9.35
CA ILE A 730 3.09 38.74 8.78
C ILE A 730 1.81 38.26 9.46
N THR A 731 0.99 39.19 9.92
CA THR A 731 -0.24 38.88 10.65
C THR A 731 -1.42 39.74 10.19
N ASP A 732 -2.61 39.15 10.22
CA ASP A 732 -3.90 39.83 10.07
C ASP A 732 -4.56 40.13 11.44
N GLY A 733 -3.85 39.88 12.55
CA GLY A 733 -4.35 40.00 13.91
C GLY A 733 -4.94 38.71 14.49
N LYS A 734 -5.23 37.70 13.67
CA LYS A 734 -5.72 36.37 14.08
C LYS A 734 -4.73 35.27 13.74
N ARG A 735 -4.10 35.35 12.58
CA ARG A 735 -3.14 34.38 12.07
C ARG A 735 -1.76 35.02 11.98
N LEU A 736 -0.74 34.23 12.21
CA LEU A 736 0.67 34.64 12.06
C LEU A 736 1.35 33.72 11.05
N TYR A 737 1.89 34.31 10.01
CA TYR A 737 2.71 33.61 9.02
C TYR A 737 4.15 34.08 9.13
N ASN A 738 5.08 33.14 9.33
CA ASN A 738 6.50 33.41 9.26
C ASN A 738 7.01 33.06 7.87
N ILE A 739 7.48 34.07 7.14
CA ILE A 739 7.85 33.94 5.75
C ILE A 739 9.36 34.10 5.62
N SER A 740 9.99 33.14 4.93
CA SER A 740 11.41 33.23 4.59
C SER A 740 11.57 34.10 3.34
N VAL A 741 12.35 35.18 3.45
CA VAL A 741 12.60 36.12 2.38
C VAL A 741 14.12 36.29 2.18
N ASN A 742 14.55 36.32 0.91
CA ASN A 742 15.94 36.65 0.61
C ASN A 742 16.23 38.11 0.97
N LEU A 743 17.16 38.30 1.88
CA LEU A 743 17.47 39.63 2.44
C LEU A 743 17.99 40.63 1.38
N LYS A 744 18.88 40.16 0.52
CA LYS A 744 19.44 41.01 -0.55
C LYS A 744 18.37 41.43 -1.56
N ALA A 745 17.54 40.51 -1.99
CA ALA A 745 16.45 40.79 -2.91
C ALA A 745 15.41 41.72 -2.28
N ALA A 746 15.08 41.57 -1.00
CA ALA A 746 14.18 42.44 -0.27
C ALA A 746 14.75 43.86 -0.17
N TYR A 747 16.05 44.00 0.05
CA TYR A 747 16.73 45.31 0.08
C TYR A 747 16.76 46.00 -1.29
N GLU A 748 17.13 45.27 -2.34
CA GLU A 748 17.22 45.81 -3.71
C GLU A 748 15.85 46.19 -4.30
N THR A 749 14.79 45.53 -3.89
CA THR A 749 13.41 45.78 -4.37
C THR A 749 12.60 46.72 -3.47
N GLU A 750 13.25 47.28 -2.44
CA GLU A 750 12.59 48.18 -1.47
C GLU A 750 11.37 47.55 -0.79
N GLY A 751 11.48 46.28 -0.44
CA GLY A 751 10.46 45.49 0.26
C GLY A 751 9.43 44.80 -0.65
N LYS A 752 9.48 45.01 -1.95
CA LYS A 752 8.56 44.33 -2.89
C LYS A 752 8.74 42.82 -2.95
N GLU A 753 9.95 42.33 -2.71
CA GLU A 753 10.22 40.91 -2.62
C GLU A 753 9.48 40.24 -1.46
N ILE A 754 9.21 40.94 -0.37
CA ILE A 754 8.40 40.46 0.73
C ILE A 754 6.97 40.13 0.27
N VAL A 755 6.39 41.00 -0.54
CA VAL A 755 5.05 40.81 -1.12
C VAL A 755 5.02 39.56 -1.99
N LYS A 756 6.00 39.39 -2.88
CA LYS A 756 6.12 38.22 -3.76
C LYS A 756 6.27 36.92 -2.93
N SER A 757 7.14 36.95 -1.91
CA SER A 757 7.35 35.81 -1.04
C SER A 757 6.10 35.47 -0.22
N PHE A 758 5.36 36.48 0.19
CA PHE A 758 4.07 36.30 0.87
C PHE A 758 3.02 35.69 -0.05
N GLU A 759 2.84 36.22 -1.24
CA GLU A 759 1.94 35.70 -2.26
C GLU A 759 2.23 34.24 -2.56
N LYS A 760 3.50 33.91 -2.75
CA LYS A 760 3.98 32.54 -2.97
C LYS A 760 3.67 31.65 -1.80
N ALA A 761 3.99 32.07 -0.58
CA ALA A 761 3.73 31.29 0.63
C ALA A 761 2.24 30.98 0.84
N ILE A 762 1.38 31.99 0.63
CA ILE A 762 -0.08 31.82 0.74
C ILE A 762 -0.60 30.87 -0.34
N LEU A 763 -0.17 31.01 -1.57
CA LEU A 763 -0.58 30.11 -2.66
C LEU A 763 -0.18 28.66 -2.37
N LEU A 764 1.06 28.42 -1.97
CA LEU A 764 1.54 27.08 -1.65
C LEU A 764 0.76 26.48 -0.46
N HIS A 765 0.56 27.26 0.59
CA HIS A 765 -0.19 26.81 1.77
C HIS A 765 -1.64 26.46 1.42
N THR A 766 -2.31 27.30 0.66
CA THR A 766 -3.70 27.09 0.25
C THR A 766 -3.85 25.88 -0.67
N ILE A 767 -2.93 25.70 -1.62
CA ILE A 767 -2.92 24.53 -2.50
C ILE A 767 -2.71 23.27 -1.69
N ASP A 768 -1.75 23.28 -0.76
CA ASP A 768 -1.41 22.10 0.06
C ASP A 768 -2.57 21.70 0.99
N ASP A 769 -3.20 22.67 1.64
CA ASP A 769 -4.33 22.41 2.53
C ASP A 769 -5.55 21.90 1.76
N ALA A 770 -5.87 22.51 0.63
CA ALA A 770 -6.96 22.08 -0.23
C ALA A 770 -6.69 20.67 -0.80
N TRP A 771 -5.44 20.38 -1.15
CA TRP A 771 -5.07 19.07 -1.65
C TRP A 771 -5.16 17.97 -0.59
N LYS A 772 -4.69 18.24 0.63
CA LYS A 772 -4.83 17.32 1.77
C LYS A 772 -6.29 17.01 2.07
N GLU A 773 -7.14 18.04 2.06
CA GLU A 773 -8.57 17.87 2.29
C GLU A 773 -9.22 17.06 1.16
N ASN A 774 -8.89 17.35 -0.10
CA ASN A 774 -9.35 16.58 -1.24
C ASN A 774 -8.94 15.11 -1.15
N LEU A 775 -7.72 14.81 -0.72
CA LEU A 775 -7.27 13.42 -0.51
C LEU A 775 -8.10 12.73 0.58
N ARG A 776 -8.40 13.43 1.67
CA ARG A 776 -9.26 12.91 2.74
C ARG A 776 -10.68 12.61 2.23
N GLU A 777 -11.29 13.55 1.52
CA GLU A 777 -12.63 13.38 0.94
C GLU A 777 -12.68 12.24 -0.09
N LEU A 778 -11.62 12.09 -0.90
CA LEU A 778 -11.52 10.99 -1.86
C LEU A 778 -11.36 9.63 -1.17
N ASP A 779 -10.62 9.55 -0.07
CA ASP A 779 -10.50 8.33 0.72
C ASP A 779 -11.86 7.95 1.33
N GLU A 780 -12.60 8.90 1.89
CA GLU A 780 -13.96 8.69 2.40
C GLU A 780 -14.94 8.26 1.29
N LEU A 781 -14.88 8.93 0.14
CA LEU A 781 -15.69 8.57 -1.03
C LEU A 781 -15.39 7.15 -1.51
N LYS A 782 -14.13 6.78 -1.59
CA LYS A 782 -13.69 5.44 -2.00
C LYS A 782 -14.29 4.35 -1.10
N HIS A 783 -14.36 4.56 0.20
CA HIS A 783 -15.01 3.64 1.12
C HIS A 783 -16.51 3.53 0.89
N SER A 784 -17.19 4.65 0.70
CA SER A 784 -18.65 4.66 0.48
C SER A 784 -19.03 4.03 -0.86
N VAL A 785 -18.23 4.26 -1.90
CA VAL A 785 -18.47 3.78 -3.27
C VAL A 785 -18.22 2.27 -3.41
N GLN A 786 -17.39 1.67 -2.56
CA GLN A 786 -17.25 0.19 -2.54
C GLN A 786 -18.58 -0.52 -2.33
N ASN A 787 -19.52 0.11 -1.63
CA ASN A 787 -20.87 -0.43 -1.42
C ASN A 787 -21.77 -0.29 -2.66
N ALA A 788 -21.44 0.55 -3.63
CA ALA A 788 -22.23 0.72 -4.86
C ALA A 788 -22.27 -0.55 -5.73
N SER A 789 -21.33 -1.45 -5.57
CA SER A 789 -21.32 -2.75 -6.24
C SER A 789 -22.52 -3.63 -5.85
N TYR A 790 -23.06 -3.47 -4.65
CA TYR A 790 -24.30 -4.13 -4.22
C TYR A 790 -25.54 -3.64 -4.99
N GLU A 791 -25.49 -2.42 -5.51
CA GLU A 791 -26.53 -1.84 -6.37
C GLU A 791 -26.30 -2.08 -7.86
N GLN A 792 -25.33 -2.90 -8.23
CA GLN A 792 -24.90 -3.17 -9.62
C GLN A 792 -24.47 -1.90 -10.40
N LYS A 793 -23.99 -0.89 -9.68
CA LYS A 793 -23.40 0.30 -10.27
C LYS A 793 -21.89 0.17 -10.34
N ASP A 794 -21.29 0.74 -11.39
CA ASP A 794 -19.83 0.79 -11.49
C ASP A 794 -19.28 1.82 -10.49
N PRO A 795 -18.44 1.40 -9.53
CA PRO A 795 -17.87 2.33 -8.56
C PRO A 795 -16.98 3.42 -9.15
N LEU A 796 -16.54 3.29 -10.40
CA LEU A 796 -15.67 4.26 -11.07
C LEU A 796 -16.46 5.36 -11.81
N LEU A 797 -17.76 5.17 -12.01
CA LEU A 797 -18.66 6.14 -12.62
C LEU A 797 -19.36 7.00 -11.56
#